data_b973cf642c3ba3b12077aa37043518eb
#
_entry.id   b973cf642c3ba3b12077aa37043518eb
#
_cell.length_a   1.000
_cell.length_b   1.000
_cell.length_c   1.000
_cell.angle_alpha   90.00
_cell.angle_beta   90.00
_cell.angle_gamma   90.00
#
_symmetry.space_group_name_H-M   'P 1'
#
loop_
_entity.id
_entity.type
_entity.pdbx_description
1 polymer ?
#
loop_
_entity_poly.entity_id
_entity_poly.type
_entity_poly.pdbx_seq_one_letter_code
_entity_poly.pdbx_strand_id
1 'polypeptide(L)'
;MTFELSHVALLGISYLLLLFGIAWITERGWIPDSVTSHPITYILSLGIFASAWAFYGVIDLAFSYGYGALAYYLGTGALFLFAPVALAPLAELARRHQVHSLADLLVFRYHSHAVGALTTLCMLLGILPLMALQIQAIADTMHILTVSSNPSLPIEGTGLTFKDLMALCYCAILALFTILFGSNREQHKGLITAMAFESLLKVCALCAIGLVAVYGIFGGLGGLDMWLADHPENIALLHTPIRNGSAHTLLLVFIATAVTMPHIFHLGLAENPLMRNSHTVTWAFPLFLLLMALPVFPILWAGFELAVPLPAQYFTLGVPILLNSPSLTVLAFIGGLSAATGAMIIITLALATMVMNHWLLPSFRLRARHDIYRQLLWIRRILIGAIFLGGYLFYWILDNRYSLTNLSLMAFIETLQFLPGTFAILFWTKGNRRGMFAGLAVGTLIWALGLLAPVLFGWEKLTLPLLDIVIPIGMEYWSPITLLSLGLNTVIFVVISLITRQTEEEYYGAELCAADELSHPVRQVLDVHSVAEFKNRLAKSLGKVTANREVDIALSELKLSINERRPYALRRLRDQIEGNLSSLMGIHVASEIMDKHLPLQSAETSVTVDINLMENRLNEYRDDLTGMAAELNNLRLYHRKTLQELPMAVCSLGRDMEILMWNRAMEELTATPGEEVTGSRLVDLVEPWRSLLIDFSSSSEAHYYRREIELNSRPHWVSLHKAAIEGTINAGVYDQVILLEDVTETQLLEQELVHSERLASVGRLAAGVAHEIGNPITGIACLAQNLRYESDNPEEILETADQILSQTDRVSRIVQSLVGFSHTGHNKNSDFEPVVLRDCANEAIQLLSLQKDKHQVLFVNNIASNAIVGADAQRMIQVFINLLSNARDASPEHSKIVLESTEDEYSIIFSVTDEGPGIAPEHIDQIFEPFFTTKDPGEGTGLGLAMVYSIIDDHGGYLDIVSPADTIHNRGARFTIKLPRQ
;
A
#
# COMPACT_ATOMS: atom_id res chain seq x y z
N MET A 1 -61.07 19.84 13.04
CA MET A 1 -60.72 20.43 11.76
C MET A 1 -60.37 19.28 10.85
N THR A 2 -60.99 19.17 9.66
CA THR A 2 -60.75 18.07 8.71
C THR A 2 -60.40 18.67 7.37
N PHE A 3 -59.53 17.99 6.67
CA PHE A 3 -59.07 18.38 5.31
C PHE A 3 -59.74 17.50 4.26
N GLU A 4 -59.94 18.03 3.06
CA GLU A 4 -60.34 17.19 1.95
C GLU A 4 -59.16 16.29 1.53
N LEU A 5 -59.48 15.05 1.14
CA LEU A 5 -58.47 14.09 0.68
C LEU A 5 -57.57 14.63 -0.43
N SER A 6 -58.15 15.41 -1.34
CA SER A 6 -57.40 16.07 -2.41
C SER A 6 -56.30 16.99 -1.91
N HIS A 7 -56.57 17.75 -0.83
CA HIS A 7 -55.59 18.63 -0.20
C HIS A 7 -54.47 17.85 0.49
N VAL A 8 -54.80 16.77 1.26
CA VAL A 8 -53.84 15.93 1.95
C VAL A 8 -52.93 15.19 0.95
N ALA A 9 -53.55 14.63 -0.12
CA ALA A 9 -52.84 14.00 -1.19
C ALA A 9 -51.88 14.94 -1.94
N LEU A 10 -52.37 16.15 -2.26
CA LEU A 10 -51.59 17.18 -2.94
C LEU A 10 -50.39 17.62 -2.09
N LEU A 11 -50.59 17.82 -0.79
CA LEU A 11 -49.50 18.16 0.15
C LEU A 11 -48.46 17.05 0.24
N GLY A 12 -48.90 15.78 0.35
CA GLY A 12 -47.99 14.64 0.36
C GLY A 12 -47.19 14.49 -0.93
N ILE A 13 -47.86 14.60 -2.08
CA ILE A 13 -47.18 14.52 -3.39
C ILE A 13 -46.24 15.72 -3.59
N SER A 14 -46.63 16.92 -3.22
CA SER A 14 -45.78 18.11 -3.30
C SER A 14 -44.54 17.99 -2.47
N TYR A 15 -44.64 17.45 -1.24
CA TYR A 15 -43.51 17.16 -0.38
C TYR A 15 -42.57 16.13 -1.01
N LEU A 16 -43.09 15.02 -1.55
CA LEU A 16 -42.28 13.99 -2.21
C LEU A 16 -41.59 14.55 -3.45
N LEU A 17 -42.27 15.37 -4.26
CA LEU A 17 -41.66 16.04 -5.42
C LEU A 17 -40.57 17.02 -5.01
N LEU A 18 -40.72 17.73 -3.89
CA LEU A 18 -39.68 18.61 -3.34
C LEU A 18 -38.45 17.80 -2.90
N LEU A 19 -38.66 16.71 -2.14
CA LEU A 19 -37.58 15.84 -1.70
C LEU A 19 -36.81 15.28 -2.90
N PHE A 20 -37.51 14.84 -3.92
CA PHE A 20 -36.93 14.34 -5.17
C PHE A 20 -36.21 15.42 -5.96
N GLY A 21 -36.77 16.62 -6.00
CA GLY A 21 -36.15 17.78 -6.60
C GLY A 21 -34.83 18.11 -5.95
N ILE A 22 -34.74 18.07 -4.61
CA ILE A 22 -33.49 18.30 -3.86
C ILE A 22 -32.45 17.25 -4.23
N ALA A 23 -32.80 15.96 -4.22
CA ALA A 23 -31.89 14.88 -4.57
C ALA A 23 -31.37 15.05 -6.03
N TRP A 24 -32.28 15.31 -6.97
CA TRP A 24 -31.94 15.45 -8.39
C TRP A 24 -31.08 16.68 -8.70
N ILE A 25 -31.41 17.84 -8.08
CA ILE A 25 -30.63 19.09 -8.24
C ILE A 25 -29.23 18.92 -7.68
N THR A 26 -29.10 18.23 -6.53
CA THR A 26 -27.81 17.92 -5.91
C THR A 26 -26.95 17.04 -6.82
N GLU A 27 -27.51 15.96 -7.35
CA GLU A 27 -26.78 15.05 -8.23
C GLU A 27 -26.29 15.72 -9.53
N ARG A 28 -27.01 16.76 -10.01
CA ARG A 28 -26.59 17.58 -11.13
C ARG A 28 -25.53 18.62 -10.80
N GLY A 29 -25.12 18.72 -9.56
CA GLY A 29 -24.10 19.68 -9.11
C GLY A 29 -24.60 21.14 -9.08
N TRP A 30 -25.93 21.36 -9.08
CA TRP A 30 -26.49 22.72 -8.96
C TRP A 30 -26.43 23.27 -7.53
N ILE A 31 -26.38 22.39 -6.53
CA ILE A 31 -26.11 22.78 -5.15
C ILE A 31 -24.58 22.81 -4.96
N PRO A 32 -24.03 23.92 -4.43
CA PRO A 32 -22.60 24.06 -4.22
C PRO A 32 -22.03 22.97 -3.30
N ASP A 33 -20.83 22.50 -3.57
CA ASP A 33 -20.14 21.50 -2.75
C ASP A 33 -19.92 21.97 -1.30
N SER A 34 -19.85 23.29 -1.07
CA SER A 34 -19.81 23.85 0.30
C SER A 34 -21.01 23.51 1.17
N VAL A 35 -22.18 23.23 0.56
CA VAL A 35 -23.41 22.81 1.27
C VAL A 35 -23.49 21.30 1.34
N THR A 36 -23.23 20.60 0.23
CA THR A 36 -23.39 19.14 0.14
C THR A 36 -22.32 18.40 0.92
N SER A 37 -21.12 18.96 1.01
CA SER A 37 -19.97 18.40 1.79
C SER A 37 -19.82 19.04 3.18
N HIS A 38 -20.78 19.87 3.60
CA HIS A 38 -20.71 20.51 4.91
C HIS A 38 -20.96 19.50 6.04
N PRO A 39 -20.20 19.55 7.15
CA PRO A 39 -20.38 18.63 8.27
C PRO A 39 -21.83 18.57 8.82
N ILE A 40 -22.54 19.69 8.87
CA ILE A 40 -23.93 19.75 9.32
C ILE A 40 -24.84 18.91 8.42
N THR A 41 -24.62 18.90 7.10
CA THR A 41 -25.41 18.10 6.16
C THR A 41 -25.27 16.60 6.46
N TYR A 42 -24.07 16.14 6.75
CA TYR A 42 -23.82 14.74 7.14
C TYR A 42 -24.40 14.42 8.52
N ILE A 43 -24.31 15.33 9.50
CA ILE A 43 -24.89 15.14 10.84
C ILE A 43 -26.41 15.05 10.73
N LEU A 44 -27.03 15.96 9.99
CA LEU A 44 -28.48 15.94 9.76
C LEU A 44 -28.93 14.68 8.99
N SER A 45 -28.12 14.17 8.06
CA SER A 45 -28.47 12.93 7.35
C SER A 45 -28.53 11.73 8.30
N LEU A 46 -27.70 11.68 9.38
CA LEU A 46 -27.82 10.67 10.44
C LEU A 46 -29.17 10.75 11.16
N GLY A 47 -29.86 11.89 11.11
CA GLY A 47 -31.21 12.05 11.68
C GLY A 47 -32.26 11.14 11.06
N ILE A 48 -31.95 10.34 10.02
CA ILE A 48 -32.78 9.25 9.52
C ILE A 48 -33.03 8.18 10.59
N PHE A 49 -32.18 8.10 11.63
CA PHE A 49 -32.40 7.30 12.83
C PHE A 49 -33.76 7.63 13.48
N ALA A 50 -34.15 8.90 13.49
CA ALA A 50 -35.43 9.36 13.95
C ALA A 50 -36.50 9.17 12.85
N SER A 51 -36.97 7.93 12.68
CA SER A 51 -38.06 7.55 11.76
C SER A 51 -39.44 8.02 12.25
N ALA A 52 -40.56 7.64 11.58
CA ALA A 52 -41.93 7.93 12.04
C ALA A 52 -42.15 7.43 13.47
N TRP A 53 -41.47 6.39 13.91
CA TRP A 53 -41.49 5.96 15.30
C TRP A 53 -41.00 7.03 16.25
N ALA A 54 -39.89 7.68 15.95
CA ALA A 54 -39.32 8.75 16.78
C ALA A 54 -40.21 10.03 16.76
N PHE A 55 -41.00 10.23 15.73
CA PHE A 55 -41.93 11.36 15.61
C PHE A 55 -43.29 11.12 16.29
N TYR A 56 -43.83 9.93 16.15
CA TYR A 56 -45.15 9.54 16.66
C TYR A 56 -45.02 8.56 17.84
N GLY A 57 -44.30 7.44 17.65
CA GLY A 57 -44.28 6.33 18.59
C GLY A 57 -43.58 6.63 19.94
N VAL A 58 -42.59 7.54 19.95
CA VAL A 58 -41.92 7.90 21.23
C VAL A 58 -42.86 8.54 22.22
N ILE A 59 -43.92 9.23 21.77
CA ILE A 59 -44.95 9.78 22.67
C ILE A 59 -45.77 8.65 23.31
N ASP A 60 -46.09 7.61 22.58
CA ASP A 60 -46.69 6.38 23.07
C ASP A 60 -45.77 5.61 24.03
N LEU A 61 -44.47 5.61 23.71
CA LEU A 61 -43.45 5.04 24.60
C LEU A 61 -43.39 5.84 25.93
N ALA A 62 -43.47 7.19 25.88
CA ALA A 62 -43.49 8.03 27.05
C ALA A 62 -44.77 7.84 27.85
N PHE A 63 -45.90 7.61 27.19
CA PHE A 63 -47.15 7.26 27.84
C PHE A 63 -47.08 5.92 28.59
N SER A 64 -46.52 4.89 27.92
CA SER A 64 -46.46 3.52 28.42
C SER A 64 -45.34 3.28 29.44
N TYR A 65 -44.20 3.96 29.30
CA TYR A 65 -42.96 3.70 30.07
C TYR A 65 -42.42 4.93 30.79
N GLY A 66 -43.10 6.07 30.76
CA GLY A 66 -42.71 7.28 31.48
C GLY A 66 -41.29 7.72 31.11
N TYR A 67 -40.44 7.98 32.14
CA TYR A 67 -39.02 8.33 31.90
C TYR A 67 -38.21 7.23 31.22
N GLY A 68 -38.71 5.97 31.18
CA GLY A 68 -38.08 4.89 30.39
C GLY A 68 -38.00 5.22 28.89
N ALA A 69 -38.86 6.10 28.36
CA ALA A 69 -38.79 6.58 26.99
C ALA A 69 -37.51 7.34 26.67
N LEU A 70 -36.89 7.99 27.69
CA LEU A 70 -35.61 8.67 27.50
C LEU A 70 -34.48 7.71 27.16
N ALA A 71 -34.63 6.42 27.43
CA ALA A 71 -33.66 5.39 27.07
C ALA A 71 -33.33 5.39 25.55
N TYR A 72 -34.29 5.76 24.68
CA TYR A 72 -34.06 5.92 23.26
C TYR A 72 -32.99 6.96 22.96
N TYR A 73 -33.14 8.14 23.50
CA TYR A 73 -32.22 9.26 23.28
C TYR A 73 -30.90 9.08 24.03
N LEU A 74 -30.97 8.59 25.26
CA LEU A 74 -29.78 8.35 26.10
C LEU A 74 -28.94 7.19 25.59
N GLY A 75 -29.55 6.08 25.21
CA GLY A 75 -28.85 4.89 24.71
C GLY A 75 -28.13 5.19 23.41
N THR A 76 -28.84 5.76 22.45
CA THR A 76 -28.26 6.15 21.16
C THR A 76 -27.23 7.26 21.34
N GLY A 77 -27.53 8.30 22.14
CA GLY A 77 -26.61 9.39 22.41
C GLY A 77 -25.31 8.92 23.10
N ALA A 78 -25.42 8.00 24.07
CA ALA A 78 -24.25 7.43 24.74
C ALA A 78 -23.30 6.73 23.75
N LEU A 79 -23.82 5.95 22.80
CA LEU A 79 -22.97 5.31 21.80
C LEU A 79 -22.23 6.32 20.93
N PHE A 80 -22.89 7.41 20.53
CA PHE A 80 -22.25 8.47 19.75
C PHE A 80 -21.24 9.29 20.57
N LEU A 81 -21.46 9.47 21.88
CA LEU A 81 -20.47 10.05 22.78
C LEU A 81 -19.19 9.19 22.86
N PHE A 82 -19.33 7.87 22.76
CA PHE A 82 -18.22 6.92 22.70
C PHE A 82 -17.85 6.52 21.25
N ALA A 83 -18.22 7.33 20.26
CA ALA A 83 -17.93 7.06 18.85
C ALA A 83 -16.45 6.73 18.57
N PRO A 84 -15.44 7.38 19.18
CA PRO A 84 -14.05 7.03 18.95
C PRO A 84 -13.68 5.59 19.29
N VAL A 85 -14.40 4.96 20.23
CA VAL A 85 -14.09 3.59 20.70
C VAL A 85 -14.78 2.52 19.87
N ALA A 86 -16.00 2.77 19.40
CA ALA A 86 -16.80 1.74 18.72
C ALA A 86 -17.16 2.10 17.27
N LEU A 87 -17.68 3.31 17.03
CA LEU A 87 -18.21 3.67 15.71
C LEU A 87 -17.11 4.03 14.72
N ALA A 88 -16.08 4.76 15.15
CA ALA A 88 -15.00 5.17 14.28
C ALA A 88 -14.17 3.97 13.77
N PRO A 89 -13.76 2.99 14.60
CA PRO A 89 -13.10 1.79 14.12
C PRO A 89 -13.97 0.97 13.16
N LEU A 90 -15.27 0.84 13.42
CA LEU A 90 -16.20 0.15 12.52
C LEU A 90 -16.36 0.88 11.18
N ALA A 91 -16.45 2.20 11.20
CA ALA A 91 -16.56 3.02 9.99
C ALA A 91 -15.28 2.96 9.16
N GLU A 92 -14.11 2.96 9.81
CA GLU A 92 -12.83 2.80 9.14
C GLU A 92 -12.71 1.44 8.47
N LEU A 93 -13.07 0.37 9.19
CA LEU A 93 -13.09 -0.99 8.68
C LEU A 93 -14.06 -1.12 7.48
N ALA A 94 -15.29 -0.59 7.62
CA ALA A 94 -16.29 -0.61 6.56
C ALA A 94 -15.80 0.10 5.29
N ARG A 95 -15.19 1.25 5.44
CA ARG A 95 -14.68 2.05 4.31
C ARG A 95 -13.44 1.43 3.67
N ARG A 96 -12.48 0.96 4.49
CA ARG A 96 -11.24 0.34 4.01
C ARG A 96 -11.50 -0.89 3.14
N HIS A 97 -12.49 -1.69 3.53
CA HIS A 97 -12.86 -2.90 2.81
C HIS A 97 -14.11 -2.75 1.93
N GLN A 98 -14.59 -1.50 1.74
CA GLN A 98 -15.76 -1.19 0.92
C GLN A 98 -16.99 -2.03 1.32
N VAL A 99 -17.21 -2.17 2.63
CA VAL A 99 -18.31 -2.92 3.23
C VAL A 99 -19.55 -2.02 3.30
N HIS A 100 -20.65 -2.39 2.67
CA HIS A 100 -21.85 -1.58 2.58
C HIS A 100 -22.99 -2.03 3.50
N SER A 101 -22.88 -3.19 4.13
CA SER A 101 -23.88 -3.70 5.06
C SER A 101 -23.27 -4.43 6.25
N LEU A 102 -24.04 -4.55 7.34
CA LEU A 102 -23.63 -5.34 8.50
C LEU A 102 -23.39 -6.83 8.13
N ALA A 103 -24.18 -7.37 7.20
CA ALA A 103 -23.96 -8.74 6.72
C ALA A 103 -22.61 -8.88 6.00
N ASP A 104 -22.24 -7.92 5.14
CA ASP A 104 -20.92 -7.92 4.49
C ASP A 104 -19.79 -7.85 5.52
N LEU A 105 -19.96 -7.05 6.60
CA LEU A 105 -18.97 -6.94 7.67
C LEU A 105 -18.79 -8.25 8.44
N LEU A 106 -19.90 -8.93 8.75
CA LEU A 106 -19.86 -10.23 9.44
C LEU A 106 -19.27 -11.32 8.51
N VAL A 107 -19.58 -11.27 7.21
CA VAL A 107 -18.96 -12.20 6.22
C VAL A 107 -17.46 -11.95 6.13
N PHE A 108 -17.03 -10.71 6.08
CA PHE A 108 -15.61 -10.34 6.06
C PHE A 108 -14.87 -10.89 7.30
N ARG A 109 -15.43 -10.66 8.49
CA ARG A 109 -14.82 -11.11 9.76
C ARG A 109 -14.78 -12.62 9.92
N TYR A 110 -15.88 -13.33 9.57
CA TYR A 110 -16.03 -14.76 9.82
C TYR A 110 -15.77 -15.63 8.60
N HIS A 111 -15.42 -15.06 7.46
CA HIS A 111 -15.20 -15.77 6.19
C HIS A 111 -16.25 -16.87 5.90
N SER A 112 -17.53 -16.51 6.05
CA SER A 112 -18.63 -17.49 5.95
C SER A 112 -19.85 -16.94 5.21
N HIS A 113 -20.11 -17.48 4.05
CA HIS A 113 -21.34 -17.22 3.29
C HIS A 113 -22.62 -17.57 4.10
N ALA A 114 -22.59 -18.65 4.88
CA ALA A 114 -23.73 -19.06 5.69
C ALA A 114 -24.08 -18.04 6.78
N VAL A 115 -23.08 -17.39 7.40
CA VAL A 115 -23.29 -16.29 8.36
C VAL A 115 -23.94 -15.10 7.66
N GLY A 116 -23.49 -14.72 6.48
CA GLY A 116 -24.07 -13.62 5.69
C GLY A 116 -25.52 -13.90 5.28
N ALA A 117 -25.81 -15.11 4.83
CA ALA A 117 -27.12 -15.53 4.43
C ALA A 117 -28.10 -15.54 5.63
N LEU A 118 -27.67 -16.05 6.79
CA LEU A 118 -28.45 -16.05 8.03
C LEU A 118 -28.69 -14.61 8.53
N THR A 119 -27.65 -13.80 8.58
CA THR A 119 -27.73 -12.38 8.95
C THR A 119 -28.75 -11.64 8.08
N THR A 120 -28.72 -11.87 6.77
CA THR A 120 -29.66 -11.27 5.82
C THR A 120 -31.11 -11.74 6.08
N LEU A 121 -31.31 -13.04 6.39
CA LEU A 121 -32.63 -13.59 6.75
C LEU A 121 -33.19 -12.94 8.02
N CYS A 122 -32.38 -12.95 9.08
CA CYS A 122 -32.75 -12.38 10.37
C CYS A 122 -33.07 -10.88 10.23
N MET A 123 -32.23 -10.15 9.48
CA MET A 123 -32.44 -8.72 9.23
C MET A 123 -33.72 -8.46 8.43
N LEU A 124 -33.99 -9.27 7.39
CA LEU A 124 -35.21 -9.15 6.61
C LEU A 124 -36.46 -9.38 7.46
N LEU A 125 -36.47 -10.42 8.30
CA LEU A 125 -37.58 -10.75 9.19
C LEU A 125 -37.77 -9.67 10.27
N GLY A 126 -36.67 -9.20 10.88
CA GLY A 126 -36.71 -8.21 11.95
C GLY A 126 -37.14 -6.82 11.49
N ILE A 127 -36.87 -6.48 10.22
CA ILE A 127 -37.21 -5.16 9.67
C ILE A 127 -38.64 -5.07 9.12
N LEU A 128 -39.31 -6.17 8.81
CA LEU A 128 -40.72 -6.15 8.35
C LEU A 128 -41.64 -5.39 9.30
N PRO A 129 -41.62 -5.59 10.64
CA PRO A 129 -42.39 -4.80 11.59
C PRO A 129 -42.10 -3.30 11.50
N LEU A 130 -40.83 -2.92 11.33
CA LEU A 130 -40.45 -1.52 11.19
C LEU A 130 -40.97 -0.89 9.89
N MET A 131 -40.96 -1.64 8.78
CA MET A 131 -41.54 -1.21 7.51
C MET A 131 -43.06 -1.03 7.66
N ALA A 132 -43.76 -1.99 8.28
CA ALA A 132 -45.19 -1.93 8.52
C ALA A 132 -45.54 -0.72 9.41
N LEU A 133 -44.74 -0.44 10.42
CA LEU A 133 -44.90 0.75 11.29
C LEU A 133 -44.88 2.05 10.49
N GLN A 134 -43.90 2.22 9.55
CA GLN A 134 -43.81 3.44 8.74
C GLN A 134 -45.08 3.61 7.86
N ILE A 135 -45.52 2.49 7.26
CA ILE A 135 -46.72 2.44 6.43
C ILE A 135 -47.98 2.78 7.27
N GLN A 136 -48.10 2.13 8.44
CA GLN A 136 -49.20 2.37 9.38
C GLN A 136 -49.29 3.84 9.83
N ALA A 137 -48.15 4.41 10.23
CA ALA A 137 -48.07 5.79 10.69
C ALA A 137 -48.63 6.78 9.64
N ILE A 138 -48.26 6.58 8.37
CA ILE A 138 -48.74 7.45 7.28
C ILE A 138 -50.21 7.20 6.94
N ALA A 139 -50.64 5.93 6.88
CA ALA A 139 -52.02 5.57 6.60
C ALA A 139 -52.96 6.09 7.69
N ASP A 140 -52.60 5.95 8.97
CA ASP A 140 -53.35 6.47 10.12
C ASP A 140 -53.41 7.99 10.09
N THR A 141 -52.29 8.66 9.85
CA THR A 141 -52.21 10.13 9.80
C THR A 141 -53.09 10.68 8.67
N MET A 142 -53.05 10.08 7.48
CA MET A 142 -53.95 10.47 6.38
C MET A 142 -55.43 10.24 6.72
N HIS A 143 -55.73 9.11 7.37
CA HIS A 143 -57.07 8.78 7.82
C HIS A 143 -57.61 9.78 8.86
N ILE A 144 -56.81 10.09 9.91
CA ILE A 144 -57.16 11.07 10.97
C ILE A 144 -57.47 12.43 10.35
N LEU A 145 -56.72 12.88 9.35
CA LEU A 145 -56.95 14.17 8.71
C LEU A 145 -58.20 14.20 7.82
N THR A 146 -58.70 13.04 7.34
CA THR A 146 -59.77 12.96 6.32
C THR A 146 -61.07 12.32 6.83
N VAL A 147 -61.11 11.87 8.12
CA VAL A 147 -62.23 11.08 8.70
C VAL A 147 -63.65 11.71 8.58
N SER A 148 -63.77 13.04 8.49
CA SER A 148 -65.09 13.65 8.29
C SER A 148 -65.64 13.52 6.88
N SER A 149 -64.80 13.21 5.90
CA SER A 149 -65.18 13.17 4.46
C SER A 149 -65.40 11.74 3.93
N ASN A 150 -64.99 10.70 4.61
CA ASN A 150 -65.16 9.33 4.16
C ASN A 150 -65.26 8.33 5.29
N PRO A 151 -66.40 7.68 5.56
CA PRO A 151 -66.50 6.60 6.52
C PRO A 151 -65.64 5.42 6.07
N SER A 152 -65.09 4.65 7.04
CA SER A 152 -64.27 3.45 6.86
C SER A 152 -65.09 2.24 6.32
N LEU A 153 -65.76 2.43 5.22
CA LEU A 153 -66.47 1.33 4.54
C LEU A 153 -65.53 0.54 3.70
N PRO A 154 -65.57 -0.80 3.75
CA PRO A 154 -64.80 -1.65 2.81
C PRO A 154 -65.20 -1.31 1.38
N ILE A 155 -64.23 -1.25 0.47
CA ILE A 155 -64.46 -1.12 -0.96
C ILE A 155 -65.21 -2.41 -1.38
N GLU A 156 -66.44 -2.27 -1.88
CA GLU A 156 -67.27 -3.40 -2.27
C GLU A 156 -66.52 -4.40 -3.16
N GLY A 157 -66.40 -5.66 -2.70
CA GLY A 157 -65.82 -6.78 -3.44
C GLY A 157 -64.32 -6.99 -3.30
N THR A 158 -63.55 -6.16 -2.57
CA THR A 158 -62.08 -6.31 -2.49
C THR A 158 -61.54 -6.65 -1.11
N GLY A 159 -62.32 -6.49 -0.03
CA GLY A 159 -61.89 -6.63 1.38
C GLY A 159 -60.85 -5.60 1.85
N LEU A 160 -60.47 -4.63 0.99
CA LEU A 160 -59.57 -3.53 1.30
C LEU A 160 -60.34 -2.32 1.81
N THR A 161 -59.79 -1.67 2.84
CA THR A 161 -60.31 -0.40 3.28
C THR A 161 -59.74 0.74 2.43
N PHE A 162 -60.38 1.91 2.45
CA PHE A 162 -59.81 3.09 1.80
C PHE A 162 -58.44 3.48 2.35
N LYS A 163 -58.18 3.24 3.63
CA LYS A 163 -56.90 3.39 4.30
C LYS A 163 -55.83 2.49 3.68
N ASP A 164 -56.16 1.22 3.42
CA ASP A 164 -55.21 0.27 2.81
C ASP A 164 -54.82 0.65 1.37
N LEU A 165 -55.79 1.22 0.63
CA LEU A 165 -55.50 1.72 -0.72
C LEU A 165 -54.54 2.91 -0.68
N MET A 166 -54.72 3.86 0.26
CA MET A 166 -53.76 4.96 0.42
C MET A 166 -52.39 4.48 0.82
N ALA A 167 -52.30 3.52 1.73
CA ALA A 167 -51.04 2.88 2.10
C ALA A 167 -50.35 2.23 0.92
N LEU A 168 -51.09 1.51 0.04
CA LEU A 168 -50.57 0.90 -1.17
C LEU A 168 -50.07 1.94 -2.17
N CYS A 169 -50.85 3.02 -2.39
CA CYS A 169 -50.41 4.12 -3.26
C CYS A 169 -49.13 4.78 -2.77
N TYR A 170 -49.01 5.02 -1.47
CA TYR A 170 -47.82 5.57 -0.83
C TYR A 170 -46.62 4.66 -1.05
N CYS A 171 -46.75 3.36 -0.80
CA CYS A 171 -45.71 2.37 -1.04
C CYS A 171 -45.27 2.31 -2.51
N ALA A 172 -46.23 2.35 -3.43
CA ALA A 172 -45.94 2.32 -4.88
C ALA A 172 -45.13 3.56 -5.34
N ILE A 173 -45.49 4.75 -4.85
CA ILE A 173 -44.79 5.99 -5.16
C ILE A 173 -43.37 5.96 -4.62
N LEU A 174 -43.20 5.52 -3.36
CA LEU A 174 -41.86 5.40 -2.77
C LEU A 174 -41.01 4.33 -3.44
N ALA A 175 -41.60 3.18 -3.78
CA ALA A 175 -40.90 2.13 -4.53
C ALA A 175 -40.42 2.64 -5.88
N LEU A 176 -41.30 3.33 -6.63
CA LEU A 176 -40.91 3.94 -7.91
C LEU A 176 -39.76 4.94 -7.76
N PHE A 177 -39.83 5.79 -6.75
CA PHE A 177 -38.77 6.75 -6.46
C PHE A 177 -37.44 6.05 -6.10
N THR A 178 -37.48 5.12 -5.18
CA THR A 178 -36.30 4.37 -4.74
C THR A 178 -35.65 3.64 -5.91
N ILE A 179 -36.46 3.09 -6.85
CA ILE A 179 -35.99 2.47 -8.10
C ILE A 179 -35.29 3.49 -9.02
N LEU A 180 -35.84 4.70 -9.14
CA LEU A 180 -35.31 5.72 -10.05
C LEU A 180 -34.01 6.36 -9.54
N PHE A 181 -33.94 6.66 -8.25
CA PHE A 181 -32.82 7.41 -7.65
C PHE A 181 -31.83 6.57 -6.87
N GLY A 182 -32.23 5.48 -6.21
CA GLY A 182 -31.40 4.66 -5.35
C GLY A 182 -30.68 3.53 -6.08
N SER A 183 -30.84 3.37 -7.40
CA SER A 183 -30.27 2.23 -8.13
C SER A 183 -28.89 2.50 -8.75
N ASN A 184 -28.41 3.74 -8.76
CA ASN A 184 -27.12 4.12 -9.34
C ASN A 184 -25.97 3.89 -8.37
N ARG A 185 -24.77 3.67 -8.92
CA ARG A 185 -23.53 3.31 -8.19
C ARG A 185 -22.77 4.52 -7.64
N GLU A 186 -23.02 5.71 -8.11
CA GLU A 186 -22.27 6.90 -7.73
C GLU A 186 -22.61 7.34 -6.32
N GLN A 187 -21.65 7.95 -5.60
CA GLN A 187 -21.87 8.48 -4.25
C GLN A 187 -23.19 9.24 -4.18
N HIS A 188 -24.07 8.82 -3.28
CA HIS A 188 -25.44 9.33 -3.19
C HIS A 188 -25.49 10.71 -2.51
N LYS A 189 -24.69 11.69 -3.00
CA LYS A 189 -24.71 13.09 -2.47
C LYS A 189 -26.13 13.66 -2.44
N GLY A 190 -26.92 13.38 -3.48
CA GLY A 190 -28.31 13.81 -3.57
C GLY A 190 -29.17 13.20 -2.48
N LEU A 191 -29.00 11.92 -2.21
CA LEU A 191 -29.74 11.20 -1.17
C LEU A 191 -29.35 11.72 0.22
N ILE A 192 -28.06 11.90 0.52
CA ILE A 192 -27.58 12.45 1.79
C ILE A 192 -28.14 13.85 2.03
N THR A 193 -28.16 14.71 1.03
CA THR A 193 -28.69 16.07 1.13
C THR A 193 -30.21 16.07 1.35
N ALA A 194 -30.93 15.19 0.66
CA ALA A 194 -32.37 15.02 0.86
C ALA A 194 -32.70 14.52 2.25
N MET A 195 -31.95 13.56 2.79
CA MET A 195 -32.10 13.06 4.17
C MET A 195 -31.76 14.13 5.22
N ALA A 196 -30.78 14.98 4.95
CA ALA A 196 -30.47 16.12 5.83
C ALA A 196 -31.62 17.13 5.89
N PHE A 197 -32.21 17.47 4.71
CA PHE A 197 -33.38 18.36 4.65
C PHE A 197 -34.58 17.77 5.41
N GLU A 198 -34.88 16.50 5.20
CA GLU A 198 -35.88 15.74 5.90
C GLU A 198 -35.74 15.80 7.42
N SER A 199 -34.51 15.54 7.89
CA SER A 199 -34.20 15.55 9.33
C SER A 199 -34.38 16.95 9.95
N LEU A 200 -33.99 17.99 9.24
CA LEU A 200 -34.25 19.35 9.67
C LEU A 200 -35.77 19.64 9.80
N LEU A 201 -36.55 19.21 8.79
CA LEU A 201 -38.00 19.46 8.76
C LEU A 201 -38.72 18.79 9.92
N LYS A 202 -38.41 17.52 10.25
CA LYS A 202 -39.05 16.80 11.38
C LYS A 202 -38.66 17.37 12.73
N VAL A 203 -37.45 17.82 12.93
CA VAL A 203 -37.06 18.51 14.17
C VAL A 203 -37.80 19.84 14.33
N CYS A 204 -37.84 20.65 13.27
CA CYS A 204 -38.59 21.92 13.26
C CYS A 204 -40.07 21.70 13.56
N ALA A 205 -40.67 20.67 12.96
CA ALA A 205 -42.07 20.34 13.20
C ALA A 205 -42.33 19.95 14.66
N LEU A 206 -41.53 19.04 15.19
CA LEU A 206 -41.68 18.53 16.56
C LEU A 206 -41.44 19.64 17.61
N CYS A 207 -40.38 20.44 17.42
CA CYS A 207 -40.08 21.59 18.28
C CYS A 207 -41.17 22.66 18.22
N ALA A 208 -41.73 22.94 17.05
CA ALA A 208 -42.82 23.90 16.90
C ALA A 208 -44.08 23.46 17.68
N ILE A 209 -44.45 22.17 17.59
CA ILE A 209 -45.57 21.60 18.34
C ILE A 209 -45.30 21.67 19.84
N GLY A 210 -44.08 21.28 20.28
CA GLY A 210 -43.68 21.36 21.68
C GLY A 210 -43.67 22.78 22.23
N LEU A 211 -43.22 23.76 21.49
CA LEU A 211 -43.26 25.17 21.87
C LEU A 211 -44.69 25.65 22.01
N VAL A 212 -45.58 25.29 21.11
CA VAL A 212 -47.00 25.61 21.21
C VAL A 212 -47.67 24.90 22.40
N ALA A 213 -47.27 23.67 22.71
CA ALA A 213 -47.70 22.96 23.88
C ALA A 213 -47.30 23.72 25.15
N VAL A 214 -46.02 24.11 25.31
CA VAL A 214 -45.55 24.82 26.52
C VAL A 214 -46.15 26.24 26.63
N TYR A 215 -46.07 27.04 25.62
CA TYR A 215 -46.38 28.45 25.67
C TYR A 215 -47.83 28.76 25.25
N GLY A 216 -48.42 27.99 24.37
CA GLY A 216 -49.77 28.20 23.85
C GLY A 216 -50.85 27.56 24.73
N ILE A 217 -50.59 26.40 25.35
CA ILE A 217 -51.56 25.67 26.20
C ILE A 217 -51.29 25.97 27.65
N PHE A 218 -50.05 25.77 28.14
CA PHE A 218 -49.74 25.93 29.56
C PHE A 218 -49.33 27.36 29.94
N GLY A 219 -49.18 28.30 29.01
CA GLY A 219 -48.79 29.70 29.30
C GLY A 219 -47.33 29.86 29.73
N GLY A 220 -46.45 28.89 29.42
CA GLY A 220 -45.03 28.88 29.70
C GLY A 220 -44.63 27.78 30.70
N LEU A 221 -43.34 27.71 31.04
CA LEU A 221 -42.76 26.67 31.93
C LEU A 221 -43.39 26.74 33.34
N GLY A 222 -43.65 27.96 33.88
CA GLY A 222 -44.31 28.11 35.18
C GLY A 222 -45.76 27.61 35.19
N GLY A 223 -46.49 27.78 34.09
CA GLY A 223 -47.87 27.26 34.00
C GLY A 223 -47.87 25.74 33.87
N LEU A 224 -46.88 25.16 33.14
CA LEU A 224 -46.69 23.73 33.06
C LEU A 224 -46.34 23.12 34.45
N ASP A 225 -45.48 23.78 35.23
CA ASP A 225 -45.12 23.34 36.59
C ASP A 225 -46.34 23.34 37.53
N MET A 226 -47.20 24.41 37.47
CA MET A 226 -48.47 24.46 38.22
C MET A 226 -49.42 23.34 37.78
N TRP A 227 -49.56 23.12 36.49
CA TRP A 227 -50.41 22.07 35.94
C TRP A 227 -49.98 20.67 36.41
N LEU A 228 -48.65 20.40 36.41
CA LEU A 228 -48.10 19.15 36.94
C LEU A 228 -48.32 18.99 38.45
N ALA A 229 -48.25 20.07 39.20
CA ALA A 229 -48.55 20.05 40.62
C ALA A 229 -50.03 19.73 40.93
N ASP A 230 -50.96 20.18 40.05
CA ASP A 230 -52.40 19.93 40.16
C ASP A 230 -52.78 18.51 39.71
N HIS A 231 -51.92 17.82 38.95
CA HIS A 231 -52.10 16.47 38.37
C HIS A 231 -51.04 15.49 38.83
N PRO A 232 -50.92 15.12 40.09
CA PRO A 232 -49.84 14.27 40.63
C PRO A 232 -49.83 12.83 40.05
N GLU A 233 -50.97 12.33 39.52
CA GLU A 233 -51.09 11.07 38.81
C GLU A 233 -50.19 11.01 37.56
N ASN A 234 -50.03 12.11 36.84
CA ASN A 234 -49.20 12.22 35.67
C ASN A 234 -47.69 12.13 36.04
N ILE A 235 -47.30 12.65 37.19
CA ILE A 235 -45.95 12.50 37.71
C ILE A 235 -45.70 11.06 38.17
N ALA A 236 -46.70 10.43 38.84
CA ALA A 236 -46.60 9.03 39.27
C ALA A 236 -46.43 8.08 38.06
N LEU A 237 -47.13 8.34 36.95
CA LEU A 237 -47.00 7.59 35.70
C LEU A 237 -45.57 7.60 35.18
N LEU A 238 -44.88 8.72 35.26
CA LEU A 238 -43.49 8.85 34.77
C LEU A 238 -42.50 7.91 35.47
N HIS A 239 -42.75 7.54 36.73
CA HIS A 239 -41.84 6.71 37.53
C HIS A 239 -42.16 5.21 37.50
N THR A 240 -43.30 4.79 36.97
CA THR A 240 -43.78 3.42 37.05
C THR A 240 -42.87 2.41 36.33
N PRO A 241 -42.38 2.62 35.10
CA PRO A 241 -41.57 1.67 34.37
C PRO A 241 -40.16 1.48 34.94
N ILE A 242 -39.59 2.47 35.59
CA ILE A 242 -38.28 2.38 36.24
C ILE A 242 -38.30 1.34 37.34
N ARG A 243 -39.40 1.26 38.08
CA ARG A 243 -39.63 0.29 39.18
C ARG A 243 -39.71 -1.15 38.62
N ASN A 244 -40.23 -1.32 37.44
CA ASN A 244 -40.43 -2.63 36.82
C ASN A 244 -39.19 -3.15 36.06
N GLY A 245 -38.07 -2.42 36.02
CA GLY A 245 -36.83 -2.85 35.36
C GLY A 245 -36.81 -2.78 33.83
N SER A 246 -37.94 -2.51 33.18
CA SER A 246 -38.03 -2.46 31.69
C SER A 246 -37.19 -1.32 31.06
N ALA A 247 -36.96 -0.24 31.80
CA ALA A 247 -36.12 0.87 31.32
C ALA A 247 -34.67 0.47 31.04
N HIS A 248 -34.09 -0.48 31.80
CA HIS A 248 -32.75 -0.98 31.56
C HIS A 248 -32.66 -1.80 30.26
N THR A 249 -33.70 -2.62 30.00
CA THR A 249 -33.80 -3.39 28.76
C THR A 249 -33.97 -2.47 27.56
N LEU A 250 -34.78 -1.39 27.68
CA LEU A 250 -34.91 -0.35 26.67
C LEU A 250 -33.54 0.31 26.35
N LEU A 251 -32.81 0.68 27.40
CA LEU A 251 -31.49 1.30 27.22
C LEU A 251 -30.55 0.39 26.45
N LEU A 252 -30.49 -0.91 26.79
CA LEU A 252 -29.68 -1.91 26.10
C LEU A 252 -30.10 -2.05 24.63
N VAL A 253 -31.38 -2.12 24.34
CA VAL A 253 -31.93 -2.21 22.99
C VAL A 253 -31.49 -1.00 22.16
N PHE A 254 -31.63 0.22 22.68
CA PHE A 254 -31.32 1.43 21.90
C PHE A 254 -29.84 1.73 21.75
N ILE A 255 -28.97 1.28 22.67
CA ILE A 255 -27.51 1.29 22.45
C ILE A 255 -27.16 0.40 21.27
N ALA A 256 -27.70 -0.79 21.24
CA ALA A 256 -27.36 -1.76 20.18
C ALA A 256 -27.90 -1.35 18.80
N THR A 257 -29.15 -0.89 18.73
CA THR A 257 -29.79 -0.51 17.46
C THR A 257 -29.06 0.59 16.72
N ALA A 258 -28.38 1.46 17.43
CA ALA A 258 -27.57 2.52 16.82
C ALA A 258 -26.37 2.03 16.00
N VAL A 259 -25.98 0.74 16.14
CA VAL A 259 -24.94 0.10 15.30
C VAL A 259 -25.54 -0.94 14.37
N THR A 260 -26.52 -1.70 14.85
CA THR A 260 -26.98 -2.91 14.18
C THR A 260 -28.07 -2.68 13.13
N MET A 261 -28.72 -1.51 13.15
CA MET A 261 -29.76 -1.18 12.16
C MET A 261 -29.18 -1.01 10.74
N PRO A 262 -29.77 -1.61 9.70
CA PRO A 262 -29.23 -1.63 8.35
C PRO A 262 -29.12 -0.24 7.72
N HIS A 263 -30.08 0.65 7.95
CA HIS A 263 -30.07 2.00 7.41
C HIS A 263 -29.03 2.91 8.09
N ILE A 264 -28.77 2.68 9.37
CA ILE A 264 -27.72 3.40 10.11
C ILE A 264 -26.36 2.94 9.69
N PHE A 265 -26.16 1.63 9.56
CA PHE A 265 -24.91 1.07 9.05
C PHE A 265 -24.59 1.58 7.65
N HIS A 266 -25.57 1.51 6.74
CA HIS A 266 -25.38 1.91 5.35
C HIS A 266 -25.05 3.40 5.22
N LEU A 267 -25.90 4.28 5.78
CA LEU A 267 -25.70 5.73 5.65
C LEU A 267 -24.64 6.28 6.61
N GLY A 268 -24.60 5.78 7.85
CA GLY A 268 -23.74 6.33 8.90
C GLY A 268 -22.30 5.83 8.85
N LEU A 269 -22.11 4.52 8.65
CA LEU A 269 -20.79 3.90 8.71
C LEU A 269 -20.14 3.74 7.34
N ALA A 270 -20.92 3.33 6.32
CA ALA A 270 -20.37 3.05 5.01
C ALA A 270 -20.19 4.31 4.13
N GLU A 271 -21.17 5.22 4.13
CA GLU A 271 -21.17 6.38 3.21
C GLU A 271 -20.76 7.70 3.85
N ASN A 272 -20.69 7.80 5.18
CA ASN A 272 -20.45 9.06 5.88
C ASN A 272 -18.95 9.32 6.14
N PRO A 273 -18.32 10.31 5.47
CA PRO A 273 -16.90 10.61 5.63
C PRO A 273 -16.57 11.25 7.00
N LEU A 274 -17.57 11.81 7.72
CA LEU A 274 -17.34 12.47 9.01
C LEU A 274 -17.09 11.50 10.15
N MET A 275 -17.43 10.23 10.01
CA MET A 275 -17.11 9.23 11.04
C MET A 275 -15.60 9.05 11.24
N ARG A 276 -14.77 9.40 10.25
CA ARG A 276 -13.31 9.48 10.38
C ARG A 276 -12.91 10.57 11.38
N ASN A 277 -13.59 11.74 11.32
CA ASN A 277 -13.36 12.86 12.23
C ASN A 277 -14.44 12.86 13.33
N SER A 278 -14.38 11.85 14.20
CA SER A 278 -15.40 11.52 15.19
C SER A 278 -15.75 12.67 16.14
N HIS A 279 -14.84 13.66 16.34
CA HIS A 279 -15.06 14.78 17.27
C HIS A 279 -16.33 15.57 16.99
N THR A 280 -16.67 15.84 15.73
CA THR A 280 -17.88 16.61 15.41
C THR A 280 -19.14 15.78 15.62
N VAL A 281 -19.13 14.50 15.23
CA VAL A 281 -20.29 13.61 15.35
C VAL A 281 -20.58 13.29 16.80
N THR A 282 -19.55 13.15 17.65
CA THR A 282 -19.63 12.85 19.07
C THR A 282 -20.57 13.78 19.86
N TRP A 283 -20.58 15.06 19.56
CA TRP A 283 -21.43 16.03 20.29
C TRP A 283 -22.65 16.49 19.48
N ALA A 284 -22.52 16.59 18.16
CA ALA A 284 -23.55 17.22 17.34
C ALA A 284 -24.79 16.33 17.13
N PHE A 285 -24.57 15.00 16.98
CA PHE A 285 -25.69 14.08 16.87
C PHE A 285 -26.45 13.87 18.21
N PRO A 286 -25.80 13.72 19.36
CA PRO A 286 -26.51 13.80 20.65
C PRO A 286 -27.28 15.10 20.87
N LEU A 287 -26.77 16.24 20.38
CA LEU A 287 -27.51 17.51 20.42
C LEU A 287 -28.79 17.46 19.56
N PHE A 288 -28.71 16.88 18.36
CA PHE A 288 -29.87 16.63 17.52
C PHE A 288 -30.91 15.75 18.24
N LEU A 289 -30.47 14.67 18.88
CA LEU A 289 -31.35 13.79 19.67
C LEU A 289 -31.98 14.52 20.87
N LEU A 290 -31.23 15.38 21.52
CA LEU A 290 -31.75 16.21 22.62
C LEU A 290 -32.87 17.14 22.14
N LEU A 291 -32.69 17.80 20.98
CA LEU A 291 -33.74 18.65 20.37
C LEU A 291 -34.99 17.85 20.02
N MET A 292 -34.87 16.60 19.64
CA MET A 292 -36.01 15.69 19.43
C MET A 292 -36.66 15.24 20.73
N ALA A 293 -35.92 15.10 21.83
CA ALA A 293 -36.42 14.64 23.14
C ALA A 293 -37.22 15.69 23.88
N LEU A 294 -36.79 16.97 23.82
CA LEU A 294 -37.40 18.07 24.59
C LEU A 294 -38.92 18.24 24.41
N PRO A 295 -39.50 18.13 23.19
CA PRO A 295 -40.91 18.30 22.96
C PRO A 295 -41.80 17.11 23.38
N VAL A 296 -41.25 15.93 23.63
CA VAL A 296 -41.98 14.67 23.81
C VAL A 296 -42.97 14.77 25.00
N PHE A 297 -42.47 15.08 26.17
CA PHE A 297 -43.34 15.19 27.38
C PHE A 297 -44.31 16.38 27.33
N PRO A 298 -43.90 17.59 26.90
CA PRO A 298 -44.83 18.69 26.69
C PRO A 298 -46.00 18.34 25.76
N ILE A 299 -45.74 17.62 24.68
CA ILE A 299 -46.78 17.19 23.73
C ILE A 299 -47.69 16.14 24.38
N LEU A 300 -47.14 15.19 25.16
CA LEU A 300 -47.91 14.19 25.89
C LEU A 300 -48.86 14.83 26.86
N TRP A 301 -48.40 15.78 27.70
CA TRP A 301 -49.22 16.48 28.68
C TRP A 301 -50.25 17.40 28.04
N ALA A 302 -49.89 18.07 26.96
CA ALA A 302 -50.83 18.87 26.16
C ALA A 302 -51.97 17.99 25.59
N GLY A 303 -51.66 16.75 25.20
CA GLY A 303 -52.63 15.78 24.77
C GLY A 303 -53.62 15.38 25.88
N PHE A 304 -53.12 15.29 27.13
CA PHE A 304 -53.99 15.03 28.30
C PHE A 304 -54.84 16.25 28.64
N GLU A 305 -54.27 17.45 28.71
CA GLU A 305 -54.99 18.70 29.00
C GLU A 305 -56.16 18.95 28.00
N LEU A 306 -55.89 18.75 26.71
CA LEU A 306 -56.87 18.92 25.64
C LEU A 306 -57.83 17.73 25.49
N ALA A 307 -57.66 16.67 26.28
CA ALA A 307 -58.41 15.41 26.17
C ALA A 307 -58.49 14.91 24.69
N VAL A 308 -57.33 14.83 24.00
CA VAL A 308 -57.26 14.44 22.59
C VAL A 308 -57.88 13.06 22.39
N PRO A 309 -58.95 12.93 21.54
CA PRO A 309 -59.66 11.66 21.34
C PRO A 309 -58.92 10.74 20.35
N LEU A 310 -57.60 10.64 20.45
CA LEU A 310 -56.72 9.81 19.64
C LEU A 310 -55.76 9.05 20.54
N PRO A 311 -55.21 7.91 20.10
CA PRO A 311 -54.12 7.24 20.79
C PRO A 311 -52.91 8.18 21.01
N ALA A 312 -52.17 8.01 22.12
CA ALA A 312 -51.06 8.87 22.51
C ALA A 312 -50.01 9.04 21.40
N GLN A 313 -49.79 7.99 20.63
CA GLN A 313 -48.85 8.01 19.46
C GLN A 313 -49.19 9.11 18.44
N TYR A 314 -50.44 9.60 18.36
CA TYR A 314 -50.85 10.63 17.39
C TYR A 314 -51.14 12.00 18.06
N PHE A 315 -50.69 12.23 19.28
CA PHE A 315 -50.83 13.52 19.95
C PHE A 315 -50.08 14.65 19.22
N THR A 316 -48.96 14.32 18.54
CA THR A 316 -48.28 15.29 17.64
C THR A 316 -49.20 15.87 16.57
N LEU A 317 -50.23 15.13 16.13
CA LEU A 317 -51.21 15.56 15.17
C LEU A 317 -52.50 16.05 15.84
N GLY A 318 -52.94 15.37 16.90
CA GLY A 318 -54.18 15.67 17.61
C GLY A 318 -54.19 17.01 18.30
N VAL A 319 -53.07 17.41 18.91
CA VAL A 319 -52.93 18.74 19.57
C VAL A 319 -53.11 19.88 18.57
N PRO A 320 -52.42 19.94 17.43
CA PRO A 320 -52.69 20.97 16.42
C PRO A 320 -54.10 20.99 15.86
N ILE A 321 -54.73 19.82 15.69
CA ILE A 321 -56.11 19.70 15.18
C ILE A 321 -57.09 20.35 16.17
N LEU A 322 -56.99 20.06 17.46
CA LEU A 322 -57.87 20.61 18.50
C LEU A 322 -57.65 22.11 18.76
N LEU A 323 -56.41 22.58 18.56
CA LEU A 323 -56.13 24.03 18.57
C LEU A 323 -56.67 24.78 17.34
N ASN A 324 -57.29 24.08 16.39
CA ASN A 324 -57.76 24.64 15.11
C ASN A 324 -56.67 25.42 14.35
N SER A 325 -55.42 24.99 14.42
CA SER A 325 -54.30 25.62 13.73
C SER A 325 -53.93 24.87 12.42
N PRO A 326 -54.39 25.34 11.23
CA PRO A 326 -54.13 24.66 9.98
C PRO A 326 -52.63 24.54 9.64
N SER A 327 -51.87 25.60 9.91
CA SER A 327 -50.44 25.64 9.62
C SER A 327 -49.64 24.65 10.47
N LEU A 328 -49.98 24.54 11.76
CA LEU A 328 -49.31 23.58 12.65
C LEU A 328 -49.70 22.14 12.34
N THR A 329 -50.98 21.92 11.95
CA THR A 329 -51.47 20.60 11.51
C THR A 329 -50.77 20.13 10.23
N VAL A 330 -50.63 21.02 9.25
CA VAL A 330 -49.85 20.73 8.00
C VAL A 330 -48.40 20.47 8.31
N LEU A 331 -47.79 21.26 9.19
CA LEU A 331 -46.39 21.05 9.61
C LEU A 331 -46.21 19.70 10.34
N ALA A 332 -47.15 19.31 11.22
CA ALA A 332 -47.15 18.01 11.88
C ALA A 332 -47.26 16.85 10.88
N PHE A 333 -48.18 16.99 9.89
CA PHE A 333 -48.35 16.00 8.84
C PHE A 333 -47.07 15.83 7.99
N ILE A 334 -46.50 16.93 7.49
CA ILE A 334 -45.29 16.89 6.68
C ILE A 334 -44.09 16.39 7.48
N GLY A 335 -43.98 16.76 8.77
CA GLY A 335 -42.95 16.26 9.68
C GLY A 335 -43.01 14.74 9.87
N GLY A 336 -44.22 14.20 10.05
CA GLY A 336 -44.42 12.75 10.17
C GLY A 336 -44.20 12.02 8.85
N LEU A 337 -44.68 12.58 7.73
CA LEU A 337 -44.44 12.03 6.39
C LEU A 337 -42.93 11.99 6.07
N SER A 338 -42.20 13.05 6.44
CA SER A 338 -40.77 13.14 6.27
C SER A 338 -40.04 12.04 7.07
N ALA A 339 -40.45 11.86 8.32
CA ALA A 339 -39.84 10.86 9.18
C ALA A 339 -40.04 9.40 8.70
N ALA A 340 -41.15 9.09 8.04
CA ALA A 340 -41.41 7.76 7.46
C ALA A 340 -40.69 7.53 6.13
N THR A 341 -40.69 8.55 5.25
CA THR A 341 -40.25 8.42 3.87
C THR A 341 -38.77 8.04 3.78
N GLY A 342 -37.89 8.77 4.44
CA GLY A 342 -36.46 8.54 4.34
C GLY A 342 -36.03 7.20 4.97
N ALA A 343 -36.62 6.87 6.12
CA ALA A 343 -36.36 5.59 6.75
C ALA A 343 -36.70 4.42 5.80
N MET A 344 -37.87 4.45 5.15
CA MET A 344 -38.30 3.42 4.21
C MET A 344 -37.37 3.29 3.00
N ILE A 345 -36.93 4.42 2.42
CA ILE A 345 -36.02 4.43 1.26
C ILE A 345 -34.69 3.74 1.61
N ILE A 346 -34.01 4.20 2.68
CA ILE A 346 -32.69 3.70 3.04
C ILE A 346 -32.73 2.25 3.53
N ILE A 347 -33.73 1.91 4.34
CA ILE A 347 -33.94 0.50 4.79
C ILE A 347 -34.08 -0.41 3.58
N THR A 348 -34.91 -0.05 2.61
CA THR A 348 -35.14 -0.87 1.42
C THR A 348 -33.88 -1.00 0.57
N LEU A 349 -33.10 0.08 0.39
CA LEU A 349 -31.82 0.04 -0.33
C LEU A 349 -30.81 -0.87 0.37
N ALA A 350 -30.66 -0.76 1.68
CA ALA A 350 -29.75 -1.59 2.44
C ALA A 350 -30.14 -3.07 2.37
N LEU A 351 -31.42 -3.40 2.57
CA LEU A 351 -31.91 -4.78 2.49
C LEU A 351 -31.81 -5.36 1.07
N ALA A 352 -32.12 -4.57 0.02
CA ALA A 352 -32.00 -5.01 -1.35
C ALA A 352 -30.54 -5.38 -1.69
N THR A 353 -29.60 -4.62 -1.20
CA THR A 353 -28.17 -4.91 -1.35
C THR A 353 -27.77 -6.19 -0.60
N MET A 354 -28.22 -6.36 0.64
CA MET A 354 -27.95 -7.56 1.43
C MET A 354 -28.52 -8.82 0.78
N VAL A 355 -29.77 -8.79 0.34
CA VAL A 355 -30.43 -9.95 -0.33
C VAL A 355 -29.73 -10.26 -1.65
N MET A 356 -29.35 -9.23 -2.42
CA MET A 356 -28.61 -9.41 -3.65
C MET A 356 -27.28 -10.09 -3.41
N ASN A 357 -26.48 -9.58 -2.45
CA ASN A 357 -25.11 -10.03 -2.21
C ASN A 357 -25.04 -11.42 -1.57
N HIS A 358 -25.96 -11.74 -0.64
CA HIS A 358 -25.85 -12.97 0.17
C HIS A 358 -26.78 -14.09 -0.25
N TRP A 359 -27.83 -13.82 -1.03
CA TRP A 359 -28.76 -14.88 -1.48
C TRP A 359 -28.72 -15.08 -2.98
N LEU A 360 -28.82 -14.00 -3.77
CA LEU A 360 -28.98 -14.13 -5.22
C LEU A 360 -27.65 -14.35 -5.94
N LEU A 361 -26.65 -13.51 -5.68
CA LEU A 361 -25.39 -13.58 -6.42
C LEU A 361 -24.63 -14.90 -6.20
N PRO A 362 -24.55 -15.48 -5.00
CA PRO A 362 -23.92 -16.79 -4.81
C PRO A 362 -24.68 -17.93 -5.48
N SER A 363 -26.01 -17.80 -5.62
CA SER A 363 -26.89 -18.83 -6.19
C SER A 363 -27.03 -18.76 -7.71
N PHE A 364 -26.88 -17.57 -8.29
CA PHE A 364 -27.00 -17.33 -9.72
C PHE A 364 -25.63 -17.16 -10.39
N ARG A 365 -25.29 -18.05 -11.31
CA ARG A 365 -24.14 -17.84 -12.20
C ARG A 365 -24.46 -16.71 -13.17
N LEU A 366 -23.85 -15.55 -12.93
CA LEU A 366 -23.92 -14.39 -13.83
C LEU A 366 -23.43 -14.82 -15.23
N ARG A 367 -24.24 -14.55 -16.25
CA ARG A 367 -23.86 -14.85 -17.64
C ARG A 367 -22.91 -13.79 -18.16
N ALA A 368 -21.64 -14.12 -18.30
CA ALA A 368 -20.59 -13.23 -18.83
C ALA A 368 -20.85 -12.65 -20.25
N ARG A 369 -21.85 -13.14 -20.95
CA ARG A 369 -22.25 -12.64 -22.29
C ARG A 369 -23.05 -11.35 -22.28
N HIS A 370 -23.60 -10.90 -21.15
CA HIS A 370 -24.43 -9.72 -21.03
C HIS A 370 -23.73 -8.72 -20.08
N ASP A 371 -24.07 -7.45 -20.21
CA ASP A 371 -23.63 -6.39 -19.30
C ASP A 371 -24.11 -6.70 -17.88
N ILE A 372 -23.15 -7.07 -17.01
CA ILE A 372 -23.41 -7.45 -15.61
C ILE A 372 -24.05 -6.28 -14.86
N TYR A 373 -23.62 -5.04 -15.11
CA TYR A 373 -24.21 -3.86 -14.48
C TYR A 373 -25.71 -3.77 -14.73
N ARG A 374 -26.13 -3.97 -15.98
CA ARG A 374 -27.54 -3.90 -16.33
C ARG A 374 -28.35 -5.03 -15.66
N GLN A 375 -27.74 -6.23 -15.52
CA GLN A 375 -28.39 -7.33 -14.81
C GLN A 375 -28.55 -7.01 -13.32
N LEU A 376 -27.49 -6.55 -12.64
CA LEU A 376 -27.52 -6.18 -11.23
C LEU A 376 -28.50 -5.03 -10.95
N LEU A 377 -28.57 -4.03 -11.82
CA LEU A 377 -29.55 -2.95 -11.73
C LEU A 377 -30.99 -3.47 -11.77
N TRP A 378 -31.30 -4.37 -12.70
CA TRP A 378 -32.64 -4.94 -12.78
C TRP A 378 -32.98 -5.82 -11.58
N ILE A 379 -32.03 -6.64 -11.11
CA ILE A 379 -32.21 -7.45 -9.90
C ILE A 379 -32.50 -6.53 -8.69
N ARG A 380 -31.69 -5.48 -8.50
CA ARG A 380 -31.88 -4.51 -7.42
C ARG A 380 -33.25 -3.83 -7.49
N ARG A 381 -33.70 -3.41 -8.66
CA ARG A 381 -35.02 -2.82 -8.87
C ARG A 381 -36.17 -3.77 -8.49
N ILE A 382 -36.08 -5.02 -8.90
CA ILE A 382 -37.05 -6.06 -8.54
C ILE A 382 -37.07 -6.28 -7.03
N LEU A 383 -35.92 -6.36 -6.40
CA LEU A 383 -35.80 -6.54 -4.94
C LEU A 383 -36.39 -5.37 -4.17
N ILE A 384 -36.14 -4.12 -4.60
CA ILE A 384 -36.75 -2.92 -4.01
C ILE A 384 -38.27 -3.06 -4.05
N GLY A 385 -38.84 -3.39 -5.19
CA GLY A 385 -40.30 -3.60 -5.32
C GLY A 385 -40.80 -4.72 -4.41
N ALA A 386 -40.10 -5.85 -4.35
CA ALA A 386 -40.47 -7.00 -3.51
C ALA A 386 -40.42 -6.67 -2.00
N ILE A 387 -39.44 -5.89 -1.55
CA ILE A 387 -39.30 -5.48 -0.12
C ILE A 387 -40.44 -4.52 0.25
N PHE A 388 -40.77 -3.53 -0.58
CA PHE A 388 -41.92 -2.66 -0.34
C PHE A 388 -43.23 -3.45 -0.29
N LEU A 389 -43.41 -4.40 -1.23
CA LEU A 389 -44.60 -5.27 -1.22
C LEU A 389 -44.65 -6.15 0.02
N GLY A 390 -43.50 -6.70 0.48
CA GLY A 390 -43.40 -7.50 1.72
C GLY A 390 -43.77 -6.65 2.95
N GLY A 391 -43.26 -5.43 3.06
CA GLY A 391 -43.63 -4.48 4.11
C GLY A 391 -45.14 -4.15 4.11
N TYR A 392 -45.71 -3.91 2.93
CA TYR A 392 -47.16 -3.65 2.79
C TYR A 392 -48.00 -4.90 3.17
N LEU A 393 -47.62 -6.08 2.72
CA LEU A 393 -48.31 -7.33 3.09
C LEU A 393 -48.24 -7.58 4.59
N PHE A 394 -47.12 -7.34 5.21
CA PHE A 394 -46.98 -7.47 6.66
C PHE A 394 -47.86 -6.47 7.39
N TYR A 395 -47.91 -5.16 6.97
CA TYR A 395 -48.84 -4.16 7.48
C TYR A 395 -50.29 -4.64 7.34
N TRP A 396 -50.70 -5.17 6.18
CA TRP A 396 -52.07 -5.63 5.91
C TRP A 396 -52.47 -6.81 6.78
N ILE A 397 -51.54 -7.78 7.00
CA ILE A 397 -51.77 -8.96 7.88
C ILE A 397 -52.03 -8.55 9.33
N LEU A 398 -51.32 -7.49 9.80
CA LEU A 398 -51.43 -7.04 11.18
C LEU A 398 -52.79 -6.38 11.51
N ASP A 399 -53.51 -5.90 10.49
CA ASP A 399 -54.84 -5.34 10.64
C ASP A 399 -54.95 -4.27 11.75
N ASN A 400 -53.96 -3.43 11.90
CA ASN A 400 -53.89 -2.32 12.88
C ASN A 400 -54.06 -2.73 14.36
N ARG A 401 -53.77 -3.98 14.74
CA ARG A 401 -53.94 -4.51 16.10
C ARG A 401 -52.87 -4.08 17.07
N TYR A 402 -51.70 -3.60 16.59
CA TYR A 402 -50.56 -3.27 17.41
C TYR A 402 -50.20 -1.79 17.30
N SER A 403 -49.76 -1.20 18.46
CA SER A 403 -49.27 0.17 18.48
C SER A 403 -47.95 0.31 17.74
N LEU A 404 -47.58 1.54 17.34
CA LEU A 404 -46.27 1.81 16.70
C LEU A 404 -45.11 1.43 17.63
N THR A 405 -45.31 1.58 18.97
CA THR A 405 -44.30 1.16 19.96
C THR A 405 -44.05 -0.34 19.94
N ASN A 406 -45.09 -1.16 19.87
CA ASN A 406 -44.97 -2.61 19.83
C ASN A 406 -44.26 -3.10 18.59
N LEU A 407 -44.59 -2.54 17.43
CA LEU A 407 -43.93 -2.88 16.15
C LEU A 407 -42.43 -2.49 16.14
N SER A 408 -42.15 -1.33 16.70
CA SER A 408 -40.74 -0.87 16.76
C SER A 408 -39.91 -1.72 17.72
N LEU A 409 -40.42 -2.02 18.93
CA LEU A 409 -39.71 -2.88 19.88
C LEU A 409 -39.42 -4.25 19.29
N MET A 410 -40.40 -4.83 18.58
CA MET A 410 -40.19 -6.13 17.89
C MET A 410 -39.02 -6.08 16.90
N ALA A 411 -38.95 -5.03 16.08
CA ALA A 411 -37.84 -4.83 15.14
C ALA A 411 -36.51 -4.59 15.84
N PHE A 412 -36.48 -3.74 16.85
CA PHE A 412 -35.26 -3.39 17.58
C PHE A 412 -34.67 -4.57 18.34
N ILE A 413 -35.51 -5.45 18.91
CA ILE A 413 -35.10 -6.65 19.64
C ILE A 413 -34.45 -7.67 18.69
N GLU A 414 -34.94 -7.81 17.47
CA GLU A 414 -34.27 -8.68 16.50
C GLU A 414 -32.90 -8.13 16.10
N THR A 415 -32.81 -6.84 15.79
CA THR A 415 -31.52 -6.26 15.42
C THR A 415 -30.51 -6.24 16.58
N LEU A 416 -30.96 -6.27 17.84
CA LEU A 416 -30.11 -6.48 19.01
C LEU A 416 -29.36 -7.82 18.96
N GLN A 417 -29.91 -8.85 18.29
CA GLN A 417 -29.26 -10.16 18.18
C GLN A 417 -27.91 -10.11 17.44
N PHE A 418 -27.64 -9.08 16.68
CA PHE A 418 -26.33 -8.88 16.00
C PHE A 418 -25.25 -8.29 16.91
N LEU A 419 -25.63 -7.76 18.10
CA LEU A 419 -24.69 -7.09 19.00
C LEU A 419 -23.49 -7.95 19.41
N PRO A 420 -23.66 -9.25 19.82
CA PRO A 420 -22.53 -10.07 20.24
C PRO A 420 -21.49 -10.27 19.13
N GLY A 421 -21.97 -10.51 17.89
CA GLY A 421 -21.13 -10.66 16.71
C GLY A 421 -20.40 -9.38 16.33
N THR A 422 -21.10 -8.24 16.39
CA THR A 422 -20.54 -6.92 16.07
C THR A 422 -19.49 -6.50 17.11
N PHE A 423 -19.77 -6.74 18.39
CA PHE A 423 -18.81 -6.49 19.47
C PHE A 423 -17.54 -7.33 19.32
N ALA A 424 -17.70 -8.60 18.92
CA ALA A 424 -16.58 -9.51 18.72
C ALA A 424 -15.67 -9.10 17.53
N ILE A 425 -16.16 -8.33 16.56
CA ILE A 425 -15.33 -7.80 15.47
C ILE A 425 -14.18 -6.96 16.01
N LEU A 426 -14.48 -6.05 16.94
CA LEU A 426 -13.50 -5.11 17.47
C LEU A 426 -12.72 -5.65 18.68
N PHE A 427 -13.40 -6.40 19.57
CA PHE A 427 -12.89 -6.67 20.90
C PHE A 427 -12.57 -8.15 21.18
N TRP A 428 -12.96 -9.08 20.29
CA TRP A 428 -12.77 -10.51 20.57
C TRP A 428 -12.36 -11.33 19.34
N THR A 429 -11.06 -11.55 19.21
CA THR A 429 -10.47 -12.24 18.06
C THR A 429 -10.79 -13.74 17.98
N LYS A 430 -11.13 -14.39 19.12
CA LYS A 430 -11.40 -15.86 19.18
C LYS A 430 -12.80 -16.25 18.70
N GLY A 431 -13.70 -15.30 18.41
CA GLY A 431 -15.02 -15.58 17.85
C GLY A 431 -14.91 -16.25 16.48
N ASN A 432 -15.69 -17.31 16.25
CA ASN A 432 -15.67 -18.07 14.99
C ASN A 432 -17.04 -18.18 14.32
N ARG A 433 -17.06 -18.61 13.03
CA ARG A 433 -18.27 -18.72 12.21
C ARG A 433 -19.33 -19.66 12.78
N ARG A 434 -18.91 -20.77 13.43
CA ARG A 434 -19.85 -21.76 14.00
C ARG A 434 -20.58 -21.20 15.21
N GLY A 435 -19.81 -20.50 16.07
CA GLY A 435 -20.37 -19.80 17.22
C GLY A 435 -21.34 -18.71 16.83
N MET A 436 -20.92 -17.85 15.87
CA MET A 436 -21.75 -16.75 15.36
C MET A 436 -23.06 -17.26 14.73
N PHE A 437 -22.98 -18.29 13.88
CA PHE A 437 -24.15 -18.87 13.25
C PHE A 437 -25.13 -19.47 14.28
N ALA A 438 -24.62 -20.26 15.22
CA ALA A 438 -25.46 -20.93 16.22
C ALA A 438 -26.08 -19.95 17.21
N GLY A 439 -25.31 -18.97 17.70
CA GLY A 439 -25.79 -17.92 18.61
C GLY A 439 -26.92 -17.11 17.97
N LEU A 440 -26.65 -16.59 16.76
CA LEU A 440 -27.65 -15.79 16.03
C LEU A 440 -28.91 -16.60 15.71
N ALA A 441 -28.77 -17.86 15.25
CA ALA A 441 -29.91 -18.72 14.94
C ALA A 441 -30.81 -18.97 16.17
N VAL A 442 -30.22 -19.23 17.35
CA VAL A 442 -30.97 -19.46 18.58
C VAL A 442 -31.62 -18.16 19.10
N GLY A 443 -30.88 -17.03 19.08
CA GLY A 443 -31.43 -15.75 19.49
C GLY A 443 -32.64 -15.34 18.65
N THR A 444 -32.53 -15.42 17.32
CA THR A 444 -33.61 -15.13 16.38
C THR A 444 -34.77 -16.11 16.53
N LEU A 445 -34.50 -17.39 16.77
CA LEU A 445 -35.56 -18.37 16.99
C LEU A 445 -36.41 -18.06 18.25
N ILE A 446 -35.75 -17.68 19.36
CA ILE A 446 -36.45 -17.29 20.60
C ILE A 446 -37.26 -16.01 20.38
N TRP A 447 -36.69 -15.03 19.68
CA TRP A 447 -37.43 -13.83 19.30
C TRP A 447 -38.64 -14.15 18.41
N ALA A 448 -38.45 -15.02 17.40
CA ALA A 448 -39.53 -15.37 16.47
C ALA A 448 -40.67 -16.12 17.16
N LEU A 449 -40.34 -17.08 18.06
CA LEU A 449 -41.36 -17.80 18.81
C LEU A 449 -42.00 -16.94 19.93
N GLY A 450 -41.22 -16.09 20.57
CA GLY A 450 -41.64 -15.27 21.69
C GLY A 450 -42.45 -14.03 21.34
N LEU A 451 -42.10 -13.38 20.21
CA LEU A 451 -42.67 -12.09 19.79
C LEU A 451 -43.35 -12.14 18.43
N LEU A 452 -42.73 -12.68 17.41
CA LEU A 452 -43.26 -12.68 16.04
C LEU A 452 -44.42 -13.63 15.87
N ALA A 453 -44.35 -14.86 16.41
CA ALA A 453 -45.40 -15.84 16.29
C ALA A 453 -46.68 -15.46 17.02
N PRO A 454 -46.64 -14.88 18.25
CA PRO A 454 -47.81 -14.28 18.89
C PRO A 454 -48.51 -13.20 18.04
N VAL A 455 -47.70 -12.35 17.40
CA VAL A 455 -48.24 -11.27 16.59
C VAL A 455 -48.91 -11.75 15.30
N LEU A 456 -48.33 -12.76 14.62
CA LEU A 456 -48.86 -13.32 13.36
C LEU A 456 -49.99 -14.34 13.60
N PHE A 457 -49.88 -15.16 14.63
CA PHE A 457 -50.76 -16.33 14.81
C PHE A 457 -51.65 -16.22 16.04
N GLY A 458 -51.54 -15.17 16.84
CA GLY A 458 -52.32 -14.99 18.06
C GLY A 458 -51.96 -15.99 19.18
N TRP A 459 -50.73 -16.50 19.21
CA TRP A 459 -50.31 -17.42 20.28
C TRP A 459 -50.08 -16.63 21.60
N GLU A 460 -50.65 -17.08 22.67
CA GLU A 460 -50.50 -16.48 24.01
C GLU A 460 -49.50 -17.26 24.87
N LYS A 461 -49.34 -18.54 24.59
CA LYS A 461 -48.50 -19.43 25.40
C LYS A 461 -47.75 -20.42 24.49
N LEU A 462 -46.51 -20.72 24.85
CA LEU A 462 -45.72 -21.78 24.23
C LEU A 462 -45.65 -22.94 25.22
N THR A 463 -46.20 -24.11 24.82
CA THR A 463 -46.10 -25.32 25.62
C THR A 463 -44.94 -26.18 25.12
N LEU A 464 -44.01 -26.51 26.03
CA LEU A 464 -42.93 -27.46 25.78
C LEU A 464 -43.31 -28.84 26.30
N PRO A 465 -43.84 -29.71 25.44
CA PRO A 465 -44.48 -30.99 25.92
C PRO A 465 -43.48 -31.92 26.62
N LEU A 466 -42.15 -31.77 26.30
CA LEU A 466 -41.10 -32.64 26.82
C LEU A 466 -40.74 -32.32 28.28
N LEU A 467 -40.98 -31.06 28.72
CA LEU A 467 -40.63 -30.53 30.06
C LEU A 467 -41.86 -30.16 30.90
N ASP A 468 -43.05 -30.29 30.35
CA ASP A 468 -44.33 -29.85 30.92
C ASP A 468 -44.34 -28.36 31.39
N ILE A 469 -43.58 -27.53 30.65
CA ILE A 469 -43.41 -26.10 30.93
C ILE A 469 -44.30 -25.30 29.99
N VAL A 470 -45.11 -24.42 30.56
CA VAL A 470 -45.88 -23.41 29.82
C VAL A 470 -45.24 -22.05 29.99
N ILE A 471 -44.71 -21.49 28.90
CA ILE A 471 -44.06 -20.19 28.88
C ILE A 471 -45.08 -19.19 28.32
N PRO A 472 -45.42 -18.11 29.04
CA PRO A 472 -46.20 -17.00 28.47
C PRO A 472 -45.34 -16.25 27.46
N ILE A 473 -45.91 -15.94 26.30
CA ILE A 473 -45.27 -15.26 25.16
C ILE A 473 -46.15 -14.08 24.72
N GLY A 474 -45.53 -13.19 23.92
CA GLY A 474 -46.23 -12.01 23.43
C GLY A 474 -45.63 -10.68 23.88
N MET A 475 -46.17 -9.58 23.40
CA MET A 475 -45.63 -8.23 23.62
C MET A 475 -45.66 -7.77 25.10
N GLU A 476 -46.49 -8.38 25.94
CA GLU A 476 -46.47 -8.12 27.37
C GLU A 476 -45.17 -8.59 28.06
N TYR A 477 -44.54 -9.64 27.51
CA TYR A 477 -43.32 -10.26 28.02
C TYR A 477 -42.06 -9.90 27.18
N TRP A 478 -42.11 -8.78 26.44
CA TRP A 478 -41.02 -8.39 25.56
C TRP A 478 -39.66 -8.26 26.28
N SER A 479 -39.64 -7.68 27.50
CA SER A 479 -38.39 -7.45 28.24
C SER A 479 -37.69 -8.76 28.65
N PRO A 480 -38.34 -9.75 29.34
CA PRO A 480 -37.72 -11.01 29.65
C PRO A 480 -37.34 -11.84 28.40
N ILE A 481 -38.18 -11.79 27.35
CA ILE A 481 -37.87 -12.47 26.08
C ILE A 481 -36.59 -11.87 25.43
N THR A 482 -36.43 -10.55 25.49
CA THR A 482 -35.23 -9.84 25.01
C THR A 482 -33.99 -10.29 25.74
N LEU A 483 -34.03 -10.32 27.09
CA LEU A 483 -32.88 -10.74 27.89
C LEU A 483 -32.53 -12.23 27.68
N LEU A 484 -33.55 -13.09 27.55
CA LEU A 484 -33.38 -14.51 27.31
C LEU A 484 -32.76 -14.76 25.89
N SER A 485 -33.31 -14.13 24.87
CA SER A 485 -32.84 -14.31 23.50
C SER A 485 -31.40 -13.80 23.31
N LEU A 486 -31.08 -12.60 23.82
CA LEU A 486 -29.74 -12.06 23.76
C LEU A 486 -28.75 -12.84 24.63
N GLY A 487 -29.17 -13.21 25.84
CA GLY A 487 -28.34 -13.96 26.78
C GLY A 487 -27.96 -15.34 26.22
N LEU A 488 -28.91 -16.10 25.70
CA LEU A 488 -28.65 -17.40 25.08
C LEU A 488 -27.84 -17.26 23.78
N ASN A 489 -28.14 -16.27 22.94
CA ASN A 489 -27.33 -15.94 21.78
C ASN A 489 -25.86 -15.75 22.17
N THR A 490 -25.61 -14.87 23.14
CA THR A 490 -24.25 -14.55 23.61
C THR A 490 -23.55 -15.78 24.20
N VAL A 491 -24.22 -16.51 25.09
CA VAL A 491 -23.65 -17.72 25.72
C VAL A 491 -23.29 -18.77 24.68
N ILE A 492 -24.21 -19.07 23.76
CA ILE A 492 -23.98 -20.07 22.70
C ILE A 492 -22.86 -19.61 21.77
N PHE A 493 -22.84 -18.36 21.37
CA PHE A 493 -21.77 -17.79 20.57
C PHE A 493 -20.40 -17.99 21.24
N VAL A 494 -20.29 -17.63 22.51
CA VAL A 494 -19.04 -17.75 23.26
C VAL A 494 -18.64 -19.22 23.46
N VAL A 495 -19.55 -20.05 23.95
CA VAL A 495 -19.27 -21.46 24.26
C VAL A 495 -18.85 -22.24 23.00
N ILE A 496 -19.60 -22.09 21.91
CA ILE A 496 -19.26 -22.80 20.66
C ILE A 496 -17.95 -22.26 20.08
N SER A 497 -17.69 -20.95 20.16
CA SER A 497 -16.43 -20.39 19.70
C SER A 497 -15.21 -20.88 20.50
N LEU A 498 -15.37 -21.12 21.80
CA LEU A 498 -14.29 -21.65 22.63
C LEU A 498 -14.05 -23.16 22.42
N ILE A 499 -15.10 -23.93 22.12
CA ILE A 499 -15.02 -25.38 21.91
C ILE A 499 -14.51 -25.72 20.50
N THR A 500 -14.82 -24.89 19.50
CA THR A 500 -14.47 -25.11 18.10
C THR A 500 -13.24 -24.31 17.70
N ARG A 501 -12.38 -24.90 16.83
CA ARG A 501 -11.21 -24.20 16.31
C ARG A 501 -11.59 -23.28 15.16
N GLN A 502 -10.93 -22.13 15.10
CA GLN A 502 -10.99 -21.23 13.94
C GLN A 502 -10.24 -21.85 12.75
N THR A 503 -10.65 -21.54 11.53
CA THR A 503 -9.87 -21.79 10.33
C THR A 503 -8.79 -20.71 10.16
N GLU A 504 -7.79 -20.95 9.30
CA GLU A 504 -6.75 -19.96 9.01
C GLU A 504 -7.34 -18.67 8.41
N GLU A 505 -8.36 -18.80 7.56
CA GLU A 505 -9.08 -17.66 6.99
C GLU A 505 -9.82 -16.82 8.05
N GLU A 506 -10.47 -17.49 9.01
CA GLU A 506 -11.15 -16.82 10.13
C GLU A 506 -10.15 -16.11 11.04
N TYR A 507 -8.99 -16.70 11.28
CA TYR A 507 -7.92 -16.12 12.07
C TYR A 507 -7.39 -14.86 11.38
N TYR A 508 -7.09 -14.95 10.07
CA TYR A 508 -6.64 -13.81 9.27
C TYR A 508 -7.67 -12.67 9.25
N GLY A 509 -8.96 -12.99 9.02
CA GLY A 509 -10.05 -12.02 9.10
C GLY A 509 -10.17 -11.35 10.49
N ALA A 510 -9.90 -12.11 11.57
CA ALA A 510 -9.88 -11.56 12.93
C ALA A 510 -8.72 -10.59 13.15
N GLU A 511 -7.55 -10.94 12.63
CA GLU A 511 -6.34 -10.12 12.72
C GLU A 511 -6.51 -8.81 11.93
N LEU A 512 -7.06 -8.88 10.72
CA LEU A 512 -7.37 -7.68 9.91
C LEU A 512 -8.37 -6.73 10.59
N CYS A 513 -9.34 -7.28 11.35
CA CYS A 513 -10.32 -6.46 12.08
C CYS A 513 -9.75 -5.85 13.37
N ALA A 514 -8.83 -6.54 14.03
CA ALA A 514 -8.23 -6.14 15.31
C ALA A 514 -6.91 -5.39 15.15
N ALA A 515 -6.30 -5.43 13.96
CA ALA A 515 -5.02 -4.81 13.71
C ALA A 515 -5.15 -3.29 13.83
N ASP A 516 -4.35 -2.70 14.71
CA ASP A 516 -4.06 -1.28 14.70
C ASP A 516 -3.60 -0.85 13.29
N GLU A 517 -3.80 0.41 12.95
CA GLU A 517 -3.54 1.03 11.64
C GLU A 517 -2.15 0.73 11.04
N LEU A 518 -1.23 0.21 11.84
CA LEU A 518 0.16 -0.13 11.51
C LEU A 518 0.41 -1.62 11.25
N SER A 519 -0.61 -2.44 10.98
CA SER A 519 -0.37 -3.84 10.59
C SER A 519 0.55 -3.90 9.37
N HIS A 520 1.61 -4.70 9.46
CA HIS A 520 2.60 -4.86 8.39
C HIS A 520 1.96 -5.62 7.22
N PRO A 521 1.70 -4.99 6.07
CA PRO A 521 1.15 -5.70 4.93
C PRO A 521 2.18 -6.73 4.44
N VAL A 522 1.77 -7.99 4.44
CA VAL A 522 2.58 -9.08 3.89
C VAL A 522 2.68 -8.89 2.38
N ARG A 523 3.91 -8.92 1.87
CA ARG A 523 4.16 -8.81 0.44
C ARG A 523 3.70 -10.08 -0.28
N GLN A 524 2.77 -9.93 -1.20
CA GLN A 524 2.23 -11.01 -2.01
C GLN A 524 2.65 -10.82 -3.48
N VAL A 525 2.92 -11.90 -4.18
CA VAL A 525 3.30 -11.88 -5.59
C VAL A 525 2.07 -12.07 -6.46
N LEU A 526 1.90 -11.18 -7.44
CA LEU A 526 0.84 -11.23 -8.44
C LEU A 526 1.41 -11.74 -9.77
N ASP A 527 0.83 -12.82 -10.29
CA ASP A 527 1.23 -13.41 -11.58
C ASP A 527 0.53 -12.69 -12.77
N VAL A 528 0.71 -11.38 -12.87
CA VAL A 528 0.20 -10.54 -13.96
C VAL A 528 1.19 -9.41 -14.21
N HIS A 529 1.49 -9.16 -15.48
CA HIS A 529 2.56 -8.24 -15.88
C HIS A 529 2.07 -6.98 -16.61
N SER A 530 0.77 -6.84 -16.86
CA SER A 530 0.23 -5.66 -17.56
C SER A 530 -1.26 -5.43 -17.29
N VAL A 531 -1.70 -4.18 -17.43
CA VAL A 531 -3.12 -3.80 -17.35
C VAL A 531 -3.99 -4.53 -18.39
N ALA A 532 -3.45 -4.78 -19.59
CA ALA A 532 -4.16 -5.51 -20.64
C ALA A 532 -4.47 -6.96 -20.21
N GLU A 533 -3.58 -7.58 -19.46
CA GLU A 533 -3.77 -8.91 -18.93
C GLU A 533 -4.86 -8.94 -17.83
N PHE A 534 -4.92 -7.91 -16.95
CA PHE A 534 -6.03 -7.72 -16.02
C PHE A 534 -7.38 -7.70 -16.75
N LYS A 535 -7.51 -6.85 -17.77
CA LYS A 535 -8.73 -6.78 -18.59
C LYS A 535 -9.12 -8.12 -19.19
N ASN A 536 -8.16 -8.85 -19.74
CA ASN A 536 -8.40 -10.15 -20.37
C ASN A 536 -8.76 -11.25 -19.37
N ARG A 537 -8.08 -11.32 -18.22
CA ARG A 537 -8.37 -12.32 -17.18
C ARG A 537 -9.74 -12.08 -16.54
N LEU A 538 -10.04 -10.83 -16.17
CA LEU A 538 -11.34 -10.46 -15.60
C LEU A 538 -12.51 -10.56 -16.59
N ALA A 539 -12.26 -10.35 -17.89
CA ALA A 539 -13.31 -10.49 -18.92
C ALA A 539 -13.91 -11.91 -18.98
N LYS A 540 -13.20 -12.93 -18.50
CA LYS A 540 -13.71 -14.31 -18.47
C LYS A 540 -14.93 -14.48 -17.54
N SER A 541 -14.95 -13.76 -16.41
CA SER A 541 -16.06 -13.81 -15.44
C SER A 541 -17.00 -12.61 -15.54
N LEU A 542 -16.46 -11.41 -15.78
CA LEU A 542 -17.23 -10.17 -15.76
C LEU A 542 -17.74 -9.74 -17.17
N GLY A 543 -17.24 -10.37 -18.25
CA GLY A 543 -17.47 -9.90 -19.62
C GLY A 543 -16.58 -8.69 -19.96
N LYS A 544 -16.31 -8.49 -21.26
CA LYS A 544 -15.36 -7.45 -21.73
C LYS A 544 -15.75 -6.04 -21.32
N VAL A 545 -17.03 -5.69 -21.39
CA VAL A 545 -17.52 -4.33 -21.12
C VAL A 545 -17.31 -3.97 -19.65
N THR A 546 -17.74 -4.86 -18.74
CA THR A 546 -17.63 -4.65 -17.30
C THR A 546 -16.16 -4.66 -16.85
N ALA A 547 -15.37 -5.65 -17.32
CA ALA A 547 -13.96 -5.75 -16.97
C ALA A 547 -13.16 -4.50 -17.40
N ASN A 548 -13.38 -4.02 -18.64
CA ASN A 548 -12.70 -2.81 -19.10
C ASN A 548 -13.10 -1.59 -18.25
N ARG A 549 -14.39 -1.42 -18.00
CA ARG A 549 -14.91 -0.30 -17.20
C ARG A 549 -14.35 -0.26 -15.79
N GLU A 550 -14.33 -1.41 -15.08
CA GLU A 550 -13.80 -1.49 -13.70
C GLU A 550 -12.30 -1.22 -13.63
N VAL A 551 -11.55 -1.79 -14.57
CA VAL A 551 -10.13 -1.53 -14.65
C VAL A 551 -9.84 -0.06 -14.98
N ASP A 552 -10.60 0.55 -15.92
CA ASP A 552 -10.42 1.96 -16.30
C ASP A 552 -10.81 2.91 -15.15
N ILE A 553 -11.84 2.60 -14.38
CA ILE A 553 -12.22 3.35 -13.17
C ILE A 553 -11.10 3.26 -12.14
N ALA A 554 -10.62 2.06 -11.82
CA ALA A 554 -9.56 1.86 -10.85
C ALA A 554 -8.23 2.55 -11.26
N LEU A 555 -7.89 2.54 -12.56
CA LEU A 555 -6.74 3.28 -13.08
C LEU A 555 -6.89 4.79 -12.88
N SER A 556 -8.08 5.34 -13.14
CA SER A 556 -8.36 6.78 -12.97
C SER A 556 -8.31 7.19 -11.50
N GLU A 557 -8.85 6.37 -10.59
CA GLU A 557 -8.83 6.60 -9.14
C GLU A 557 -7.41 6.58 -8.57
N LEU A 558 -6.58 5.65 -9.03
CA LEU A 558 -5.18 5.52 -8.63
C LEU A 558 -4.23 6.43 -9.42
N LYS A 559 -4.72 7.15 -10.44
CA LYS A 559 -3.92 7.98 -11.36
C LYS A 559 -2.80 7.19 -12.06
N LEU A 560 -3.06 5.93 -12.40
CA LEU A 560 -2.10 5.04 -13.06
C LEU A 560 -2.25 5.09 -14.59
N SER A 561 -1.14 4.80 -15.29
CA SER A 561 -1.12 4.71 -16.76
C SER A 561 -1.79 3.43 -17.26
N ILE A 562 -2.38 3.47 -18.47
CA ILE A 562 -2.91 2.27 -19.16
C ILE A 562 -1.79 1.26 -19.50
N ASN A 563 -0.56 1.74 -19.64
CA ASN A 563 0.62 0.92 -19.95
C ASN A 563 1.40 0.52 -18.69
N GLU A 564 0.79 0.64 -17.51
CA GLU A 564 1.43 0.31 -16.24
C GLU A 564 1.90 -1.15 -16.20
N ARG A 565 3.13 -1.38 -15.73
CA ARG A 565 3.76 -2.69 -15.62
C ARG A 565 4.40 -2.94 -14.26
N ARG A 566 4.54 -1.91 -13.43
CA ARG A 566 5.19 -2.03 -12.12
C ARG A 566 4.41 -2.99 -11.21
N PRO A 567 5.05 -4.02 -10.65
CA PRO A 567 4.38 -5.01 -9.80
C PRO A 567 3.62 -4.39 -8.62
N TYR A 568 4.22 -3.39 -7.98
CA TYR A 568 3.59 -2.64 -6.90
C TYR A 568 2.29 -1.93 -7.35
N ALA A 569 2.34 -1.22 -8.49
CA ALA A 569 1.17 -0.52 -9.03
C ALA A 569 0.07 -1.51 -9.44
N LEU A 570 0.45 -2.67 -9.97
CA LEU A 570 -0.49 -3.74 -10.33
C LEU A 570 -1.12 -4.39 -9.09
N ARG A 571 -0.39 -4.54 -7.97
CA ARG A 571 -1.00 -4.98 -6.68
C ARG A 571 -2.03 -3.98 -6.18
N ARG A 572 -1.70 -2.68 -6.17
CA ARG A 572 -2.68 -1.62 -5.84
C ARG A 572 -3.89 -1.62 -6.76
N LEU A 573 -3.68 -1.82 -8.05
CA LEU A 573 -4.76 -1.93 -9.03
C LEU A 573 -5.67 -3.12 -8.72
N ARG A 574 -5.11 -4.27 -8.34
CA ARG A 574 -5.89 -5.43 -7.91
C ARG A 574 -6.75 -5.12 -6.69
N ASP A 575 -6.15 -4.55 -5.66
CA ASP A 575 -6.87 -4.21 -4.42
C ASP A 575 -7.99 -3.18 -4.68
N GLN A 576 -7.74 -2.18 -5.52
CA GLN A 576 -8.75 -1.19 -5.90
C GLN A 576 -9.89 -1.82 -6.71
N ILE A 577 -9.58 -2.71 -7.65
CA ILE A 577 -10.60 -3.44 -8.42
C ILE A 577 -11.41 -4.35 -7.49
N GLU A 578 -10.78 -5.04 -6.54
CA GLU A 578 -11.47 -5.86 -5.54
C GLU A 578 -12.40 -5.02 -4.69
N GLY A 579 -11.97 -3.85 -4.22
CA GLY A 579 -12.82 -2.89 -3.51
C GLY A 579 -14.02 -2.42 -4.35
N ASN A 580 -13.76 -2.04 -5.60
CA ASN A 580 -14.82 -1.60 -6.53
C ASN A 580 -15.83 -2.72 -6.82
N LEU A 581 -15.37 -3.95 -7.01
CA LEU A 581 -16.24 -5.12 -7.20
C LEU A 581 -16.99 -5.46 -5.92
N SER A 582 -16.36 -5.33 -4.74
CA SER A 582 -17.01 -5.57 -3.44
C SER A 582 -18.19 -4.63 -3.22
N SER A 583 -18.07 -3.38 -3.63
CA SER A 583 -19.18 -2.42 -3.60
C SER A 583 -20.33 -2.77 -4.55
N LEU A 584 -20.04 -3.49 -5.64
CA LEU A 584 -21.00 -3.82 -6.68
C LEU A 584 -21.77 -5.14 -6.40
N MET A 585 -21.06 -6.16 -5.93
CA MET A 585 -21.57 -7.54 -5.82
C MET A 585 -21.28 -8.23 -4.48
N GLY A 586 -20.82 -7.47 -3.49
CA GLY A 586 -20.44 -7.96 -2.16
C GLY A 586 -19.04 -8.55 -2.11
N ILE A 587 -18.46 -8.52 -0.90
CA ILE A 587 -17.06 -8.88 -0.63
C ILE A 587 -16.75 -10.34 -1.04
N HIS A 588 -17.66 -11.27 -0.75
CA HIS A 588 -17.42 -12.70 -1.00
C HIS A 588 -17.32 -13.04 -2.49
N VAL A 589 -18.26 -12.51 -3.30
CA VAL A 589 -18.28 -12.76 -4.75
C VAL A 589 -17.12 -12.04 -5.44
N ALA A 590 -16.78 -10.85 -4.98
CA ALA A 590 -15.63 -10.08 -5.48
C ALA A 590 -14.31 -10.82 -5.22
N SER A 591 -14.08 -11.26 -3.98
CA SER A 591 -12.90 -12.02 -3.61
C SER A 591 -12.79 -13.34 -4.38
N GLU A 592 -13.91 -14.12 -4.50
CA GLU A 592 -13.91 -15.36 -5.30
C GLU A 592 -13.50 -15.11 -6.76
N ILE A 593 -13.98 -14.03 -7.38
CA ILE A 593 -13.60 -13.66 -8.75
C ILE A 593 -12.12 -13.27 -8.82
N MET A 594 -11.65 -12.49 -7.86
CA MET A 594 -10.27 -12.01 -7.82
C MET A 594 -9.29 -13.17 -7.59
N ASP A 595 -9.56 -14.03 -6.63
CA ASP A 595 -8.70 -15.18 -6.31
C ASP A 595 -8.65 -16.21 -7.44
N LYS A 596 -9.75 -16.36 -8.16
CA LYS A 596 -9.82 -17.27 -9.32
C LYS A 596 -9.05 -16.75 -10.53
N HIS A 597 -9.05 -15.44 -10.80
CA HIS A 597 -8.50 -14.87 -12.03
C HIS A 597 -7.21 -14.08 -11.82
N LEU A 598 -7.00 -13.57 -10.64
CA LEU A 598 -5.84 -12.77 -10.22
C LEU A 598 -5.33 -13.25 -8.85
N PRO A 599 -4.98 -14.54 -8.71
CA PRO A 599 -4.56 -15.10 -7.44
C PRO A 599 -3.30 -14.40 -6.94
N LEU A 600 -3.28 -14.11 -5.64
CA LEU A 600 -2.10 -13.68 -4.92
C LEU A 600 -1.39 -14.94 -4.40
N GLN A 601 -0.13 -15.10 -4.77
CA GLN A 601 0.70 -16.18 -4.26
C GLN A 601 1.48 -15.67 -3.04
N SER A 602 1.32 -16.33 -1.91
CA SER A 602 2.21 -16.12 -0.78
C SER A 602 3.58 -16.67 -1.16
N ALA A 603 4.62 -15.85 -1.08
CA ALA A 603 5.97 -16.33 -1.28
C ALA A 603 6.27 -17.38 -0.19
N GLU A 604 6.45 -18.63 -0.57
CA GLU A 604 6.59 -19.80 0.33
C GLU A 604 7.72 -19.70 1.36
N THR A 605 8.56 -18.67 1.31
CA THR A 605 9.81 -18.61 2.09
C THR A 605 10.00 -17.39 2.96
N SER A 606 9.19 -16.34 2.91
CA SER A 606 9.38 -15.23 3.88
C SER A 606 8.23 -14.22 3.96
N VAL A 607 7.85 -13.91 5.17
CA VAL A 607 6.98 -12.76 5.51
C VAL A 607 7.80 -11.47 5.35
N THR A 608 7.83 -10.91 4.15
CA THR A 608 8.38 -9.56 3.91
C THR A 608 7.27 -8.53 3.94
N VAL A 609 7.54 -7.42 4.61
CA VAL A 609 6.63 -6.27 4.64
C VAL A 609 6.67 -5.56 3.29
N ASP A 610 5.51 -5.23 2.72
CA ASP A 610 5.44 -4.38 1.53
C ASP A 610 5.66 -2.91 1.95
N ILE A 611 6.93 -2.48 1.94
CA ILE A 611 7.35 -1.15 2.37
C ILE A 611 6.67 -0.06 1.54
N ASN A 612 6.54 -0.24 0.23
CA ASN A 612 5.90 0.74 -0.66
C ASN A 612 4.42 0.91 -0.36
N LEU A 613 3.71 -0.18 -0.04
CA LEU A 613 2.31 -0.14 0.35
C LEU A 613 2.14 0.52 1.73
N MET A 614 3.02 0.19 2.68
CA MET A 614 3.03 0.80 4.01
C MET A 614 3.30 2.31 3.96
N GLU A 615 4.26 2.75 3.12
CA GLU A 615 4.56 4.17 2.94
C GLU A 615 3.39 4.96 2.38
N ASN A 616 2.68 4.43 1.39
CA ASN A 616 1.51 5.11 0.84
C ASN A 616 0.39 5.21 1.86
N ARG A 617 0.14 4.15 2.62
CA ARG A 617 -0.83 4.21 3.73
C ARG A 617 -0.47 5.27 4.77
N LEU A 618 0.80 5.32 5.19
CA LEU A 618 1.26 6.35 6.13
C LEU A 618 1.15 7.77 5.56
N ASN A 619 1.33 7.94 4.26
CA ASN A 619 1.14 9.25 3.61
C ASN A 619 -0.34 9.64 3.51
N GLU A 620 -1.25 8.69 3.29
CA GLU A 620 -2.70 8.91 3.31
C GLU A 620 -3.20 9.31 4.71
N TYR A 621 -2.60 8.76 5.77
CA TYR A 621 -2.94 9.07 7.16
C TYR A 621 -2.15 10.23 7.78
N ARG A 622 -1.29 10.89 7.00
CA ARG A 622 -0.37 11.90 7.53
C ARG A 622 -1.03 13.00 8.36
N ASP A 623 -2.20 13.46 7.93
CA ASP A 623 -2.92 14.56 8.57
C ASP A 623 -3.72 14.12 9.80
N ASP A 624 -3.91 12.80 9.98
CA ASP A 624 -4.65 12.21 11.09
C ASP A 624 -3.74 11.70 12.22
N LEU A 625 -2.42 11.57 11.96
CA LEU A 625 -1.45 11.11 12.96
C LEU A 625 -1.24 12.18 14.05
N THR A 626 -1.37 11.78 15.31
CA THR A 626 -1.15 12.64 16.48
C THR A 626 -0.18 12.01 17.48
N GLY A 627 0.45 12.84 18.33
CA GLY A 627 1.34 12.39 19.38
C GLY A 627 2.58 11.66 18.86
N MET A 628 2.97 10.54 19.49
CA MET A 628 4.17 9.75 19.16
C MET A 628 4.15 9.23 17.72
N ALA A 629 2.98 8.86 17.18
CA ALA A 629 2.86 8.40 15.81
C ALA A 629 3.21 9.49 14.79
N ALA A 630 2.81 10.74 15.05
CA ALA A 630 3.19 11.89 14.22
C ALA A 630 4.71 12.16 14.30
N GLU A 631 5.31 12.03 15.49
CA GLU A 631 6.75 12.18 15.67
C GLU A 631 7.55 11.10 14.94
N LEU A 632 7.14 9.84 15.05
CA LEU A 632 7.75 8.73 14.32
C LEU A 632 7.61 8.90 12.81
N ASN A 633 6.45 9.35 12.33
CA ASN A 633 6.26 9.63 10.91
C ASN A 633 7.13 10.80 10.43
N ASN A 634 7.27 11.86 11.22
CA ASN A 634 8.17 12.97 10.90
C ASN A 634 9.64 12.53 10.86
N LEU A 635 10.07 11.69 11.81
CA LEU A 635 11.41 11.11 11.82
C LEU A 635 11.65 10.22 10.57
N ARG A 636 10.68 9.39 10.21
CA ARG A 636 10.73 8.58 8.99
C ARG A 636 10.85 9.45 7.74
N LEU A 637 10.03 10.49 7.63
CA LEU A 637 10.07 11.43 6.50
C LEU A 637 11.42 12.16 6.43
N TYR A 638 11.99 12.52 7.58
CA TYR A 638 13.32 13.11 7.66
C TYR A 638 14.39 12.15 7.15
N HIS A 639 14.40 10.90 7.61
CA HIS A 639 15.35 9.89 7.14
C HIS A 639 15.20 9.62 5.64
N ARG A 640 13.95 9.50 5.14
CA ARG A 640 13.70 9.32 3.72
C ARG A 640 14.22 10.50 2.90
N LYS A 641 13.94 11.73 3.34
CA LYS A 641 14.45 12.92 2.67
C LYS A 641 15.97 12.98 2.69
N THR A 642 16.59 12.59 3.81
CA THR A 642 18.04 12.50 3.92
C THR A 642 18.61 11.50 2.90
N LEU A 643 18.03 10.31 2.78
CA LEU A 643 18.45 9.32 1.78
C LEU A 643 18.23 9.81 0.35
N GLN A 644 17.15 10.55 0.10
CA GLN A 644 16.82 11.11 -1.21
C GLN A 644 17.82 12.17 -1.66
N GLU A 645 18.32 12.99 -0.73
CA GLU A 645 19.25 14.11 -0.98
C GLU A 645 20.74 13.70 -0.83
N LEU A 646 21.02 12.41 -0.57
CA LEU A 646 22.40 11.93 -0.54
C LEU A 646 23.06 12.18 -1.92
N PRO A 647 24.31 12.71 -1.94
CA PRO A 647 25.03 12.96 -3.20
C PRO A 647 25.58 11.70 -3.85
N MET A 648 25.33 10.54 -3.29
CA MET A 648 25.72 9.23 -3.79
C MET A 648 24.50 8.50 -4.35
N ALA A 649 24.62 7.89 -5.51
CA ALA A 649 23.52 7.13 -6.11
C ALA A 649 23.21 5.88 -5.30
N VAL A 650 21.97 5.79 -4.78
CA VAL A 650 21.50 4.71 -3.90
C VAL A 650 20.27 4.05 -4.50
N CYS A 651 20.33 2.72 -4.63
CA CYS A 651 19.22 1.87 -5.00
C CYS A 651 19.00 0.82 -3.91
N SER A 652 17.76 0.61 -3.49
CA SER A 652 17.38 -0.47 -2.57
C SER A 652 16.51 -1.47 -3.29
N LEU A 653 16.82 -2.74 -3.14
CA LEU A 653 16.17 -3.87 -3.80
C LEU A 653 15.50 -4.79 -2.78
N GLY A 654 14.28 -5.19 -3.06
CA GLY A 654 13.62 -6.27 -2.36
C GLY A 654 14.12 -7.64 -2.83
N ARG A 655 13.73 -8.69 -2.11
CA ARG A 655 14.13 -10.09 -2.39
C ARG A 655 13.75 -10.60 -3.79
N ASP A 656 12.70 -10.06 -4.38
CA ASP A 656 12.23 -10.37 -5.74
C ASP A 656 12.82 -9.46 -6.82
N MET A 657 13.89 -8.74 -6.48
CA MET A 657 14.55 -7.75 -7.35
C MET A 657 13.64 -6.58 -7.76
N GLU A 658 12.60 -6.29 -6.96
CA GLU A 658 11.81 -5.06 -7.10
C GLU A 658 12.55 -3.89 -6.45
N ILE A 659 12.58 -2.76 -7.14
CA ILE A 659 13.24 -1.53 -6.68
C ILE A 659 12.35 -0.86 -5.64
N LEU A 660 12.83 -0.80 -4.39
CA LEU A 660 12.11 -0.21 -3.26
C LEU A 660 12.43 1.28 -3.11
N MET A 661 13.65 1.68 -3.43
CA MET A 661 14.10 3.05 -3.33
C MET A 661 15.06 3.38 -4.49
N TRP A 662 14.97 4.62 -4.96
CA TRP A 662 15.78 5.21 -6.02
C TRP A 662 15.95 6.69 -5.68
N ASN A 663 17.15 7.08 -5.26
CA ASN A 663 17.37 8.44 -4.79
C ASN A 663 17.69 9.41 -5.96
N ARG A 664 17.73 10.71 -5.65
CA ARG A 664 17.96 11.75 -6.64
C ARG A 664 19.29 11.62 -7.37
N ALA A 665 20.35 11.25 -6.67
CA ALA A 665 21.64 11.04 -7.32
C ALA A 665 21.61 9.86 -8.31
N MET A 666 20.80 8.83 -8.01
CA MET A 666 20.58 7.71 -8.92
C MET A 666 19.75 8.13 -10.15
N GLU A 667 18.75 9.02 -9.99
CA GLU A 667 17.99 9.61 -11.09
C GLU A 667 18.90 10.40 -12.04
N GLU A 668 19.78 11.24 -11.45
CA GLU A 668 20.72 12.08 -12.20
C GLU A 668 21.77 11.23 -12.96
N LEU A 669 22.28 10.16 -12.32
CA LEU A 669 23.26 9.26 -12.91
C LEU A 669 22.69 8.42 -14.06
N THR A 670 21.46 7.91 -13.86
CA THR A 670 20.85 6.99 -14.82
C THR A 670 19.93 7.68 -15.83
N ALA A 671 19.65 8.97 -15.65
CA ALA A 671 18.67 9.75 -16.38
C ALA A 671 17.26 9.12 -16.38
N THR A 672 16.92 8.37 -15.31
CA THR A 672 15.64 7.69 -15.16
C THR A 672 14.94 8.18 -13.89
N PRO A 673 13.72 8.77 -13.98
CA PRO A 673 12.99 9.28 -12.82
C PRO A 673 12.64 8.18 -11.83
N GLY A 674 12.83 8.42 -10.53
CA GLY A 674 12.54 7.43 -9.50
C GLY A 674 11.06 7.07 -9.38
N GLU A 675 10.17 7.98 -9.74
CA GLU A 675 8.73 7.72 -9.79
C GLU A 675 8.34 6.63 -10.81
N GLU A 676 9.11 6.50 -11.89
CA GLU A 676 8.88 5.48 -12.93
C GLU A 676 9.48 4.13 -12.55
N VAL A 677 10.58 4.15 -11.78
CA VAL A 677 11.40 2.98 -11.47
C VAL A 677 11.01 2.33 -10.15
N THR A 678 10.62 3.12 -9.15
CA THR A 678 10.20 2.58 -7.84
C THR A 678 8.99 1.67 -7.99
N GLY A 679 9.11 0.45 -7.48
CA GLY A 679 8.10 -0.61 -7.62
C GLY A 679 8.18 -1.39 -8.94
N SER A 680 9.18 -1.14 -9.80
CA SER A 680 9.49 -1.96 -10.98
C SER A 680 10.55 -3.01 -10.65
N ARG A 681 10.74 -4.00 -11.52
CA ARG A 681 11.82 -4.98 -11.39
C ARG A 681 13.08 -4.48 -12.09
N LEU A 682 14.26 -4.93 -11.64
CA LEU A 682 15.53 -4.62 -12.29
C LEU A 682 15.56 -4.98 -13.79
N VAL A 683 14.83 -6.02 -14.20
CA VAL A 683 14.73 -6.48 -15.60
C VAL A 683 14.05 -5.44 -16.50
N ASP A 684 13.25 -4.53 -15.92
CA ASP A 684 12.51 -3.51 -16.67
C ASP A 684 13.33 -2.22 -16.88
N LEU A 685 14.55 -2.13 -16.33
CA LEU A 685 15.45 -1.00 -16.51
C LEU A 685 16.01 -0.92 -17.93
N VAL A 686 16.47 0.27 -18.30
CA VAL A 686 17.12 0.55 -19.57
C VAL A 686 18.61 0.13 -19.48
N GLU A 687 19.17 -0.37 -20.60
CA GLU A 687 20.62 -0.61 -20.69
C GLU A 687 21.41 0.72 -20.64
N PRO A 688 22.60 0.71 -20.04
CA PRO A 688 23.40 -0.44 -19.55
C PRO A 688 23.09 -0.82 -18.09
N TRP A 689 22.24 -0.05 -17.41
CA TRP A 689 21.97 -0.21 -15.98
C TRP A 689 21.31 -1.54 -15.63
N ARG A 690 20.47 -2.06 -16.54
CA ARG A 690 19.81 -3.36 -16.35
C ARG A 690 20.81 -4.48 -16.18
N SER A 691 21.71 -4.67 -17.15
CA SER A 691 22.69 -5.75 -17.12
C SER A 691 23.67 -5.58 -15.94
N LEU A 692 24.16 -4.35 -15.70
CA LEU A 692 25.09 -4.05 -14.64
C LEU A 692 24.52 -4.37 -13.24
N LEU A 693 23.31 -3.92 -12.95
CA LEU A 693 22.67 -4.12 -11.64
C LEU A 693 22.22 -5.57 -11.41
N ILE A 694 21.75 -6.27 -12.47
CA ILE A 694 21.38 -7.68 -12.37
C ILE A 694 22.64 -8.52 -12.10
N ASP A 695 23.71 -8.32 -12.86
CA ASP A 695 24.97 -9.05 -12.67
C ASP A 695 25.54 -8.82 -11.27
N PHE A 696 25.57 -7.55 -10.83
CA PHE A 696 26.10 -7.23 -9.51
C PHE A 696 25.23 -7.76 -8.38
N SER A 697 23.90 -7.63 -8.46
CA SER A 697 23.00 -8.14 -7.43
C SER A 697 23.09 -9.66 -7.25
N SER A 698 23.33 -10.37 -8.36
CA SER A 698 23.42 -11.84 -8.39
C SER A 698 24.80 -12.38 -8.02
N SER A 699 25.88 -11.56 -8.12
CA SER A 699 27.23 -11.98 -7.81
C SER A 699 27.44 -12.23 -6.32
N SER A 700 28.44 -12.99 -5.93
CA SER A 700 28.88 -13.15 -4.53
C SER A 700 29.75 -11.98 -4.04
N GLU A 701 30.23 -11.12 -4.92
CA GLU A 701 31.14 -10.04 -4.59
C GLU A 701 30.36 -8.86 -3.98
N ALA A 702 30.89 -8.27 -2.91
CA ALA A 702 30.30 -7.11 -2.24
C ALA A 702 30.63 -5.78 -2.94
N HIS A 703 31.68 -5.78 -3.79
CA HIS A 703 32.21 -4.58 -4.43
C HIS A 703 32.64 -4.86 -5.86
N TYR A 704 32.23 -3.97 -6.79
CA TYR A 704 32.81 -3.87 -8.12
C TYR A 704 33.53 -2.54 -8.23
N TYR A 705 34.86 -2.59 -8.46
CA TYR A 705 35.66 -1.40 -8.59
C TYR A 705 35.89 -1.05 -10.06
N ARG A 706 35.66 0.23 -10.42
CA ARG A 706 36.00 0.82 -11.72
C ARG A 706 35.53 0.00 -12.92
N ARG A 707 34.30 -0.44 -12.93
CA ARG A 707 33.69 -1.09 -14.07
C ARG A 707 33.42 -0.07 -15.18
N GLU A 708 33.92 -0.36 -16.37
CA GLU A 708 33.68 0.45 -17.56
C GLU A 708 32.28 0.13 -18.11
N ILE A 709 31.50 1.18 -18.37
CA ILE A 709 30.20 1.12 -19.03
C ILE A 709 30.15 2.15 -20.15
N GLU A 710 29.42 1.89 -21.20
CA GLU A 710 29.21 2.82 -22.29
C GLU A 710 27.94 3.63 -22.10
N LEU A 711 28.07 4.95 -21.89
CA LEU A 711 26.94 5.88 -21.79
C LEU A 711 27.05 6.93 -22.89
N ASN A 712 26.02 7.04 -23.74
CA ASN A 712 26.00 7.98 -24.86
C ASN A 712 27.24 7.90 -25.77
N SER A 713 27.73 6.68 -26.05
CA SER A 713 28.93 6.41 -26.83
C SER A 713 30.21 7.01 -26.21
N ARG A 714 30.25 7.17 -24.90
CA ARG A 714 31.44 7.54 -24.13
C ARG A 714 31.67 6.53 -23.03
N PRO A 715 32.92 6.15 -22.76
CA PRO A 715 33.26 5.29 -21.64
C PRO A 715 33.06 6.07 -20.31
N HIS A 716 32.39 5.44 -19.37
CA HIS A 716 32.22 5.88 -17.98
C HIS A 716 32.71 4.78 -17.05
N TRP A 717 33.30 5.14 -15.92
CA TRP A 717 33.75 4.18 -14.91
C TRP A 717 32.89 4.32 -13.67
N VAL A 718 32.23 3.24 -13.26
CA VAL A 718 31.39 3.22 -12.06
C VAL A 718 31.93 2.19 -11.06
N SER A 719 31.89 2.54 -9.78
CA SER A 719 32.14 1.63 -8.68
C SER A 719 30.80 1.29 -8.01
N LEU A 720 30.58 0.01 -7.70
CA LEU A 720 29.36 -0.46 -7.06
C LEU A 720 29.70 -1.14 -5.73
N HIS A 721 28.88 -0.87 -4.72
CA HIS A 721 28.98 -1.48 -3.41
C HIS A 721 27.60 -2.00 -3.02
N LYS A 722 27.50 -3.22 -2.47
CA LYS A 722 26.25 -3.75 -1.98
C LYS A 722 26.37 -4.19 -0.53
N ALA A 723 25.28 -3.97 0.20
CA ALA A 723 25.10 -4.43 1.56
C ALA A 723 23.74 -5.12 1.70
N ALA A 724 23.71 -6.22 2.45
CA ALA A 724 22.48 -6.88 2.82
C ALA A 724 21.86 -6.20 4.05
N ILE A 725 20.54 -5.97 4.01
CA ILE A 725 19.79 -5.50 5.18
C ILE A 725 19.21 -6.74 5.86
N GLU A 726 19.66 -7.02 7.09
CA GLU A 726 19.12 -8.10 7.91
C GLU A 726 17.70 -7.72 8.36
N GLY A 727 16.72 -8.34 7.76
CA GLY A 727 15.34 -8.31 8.26
C GLY A 727 15.17 -9.25 9.45
N THR A 728 14.39 -8.86 10.43
CA THR A 728 14.25 -9.45 11.77
C THR A 728 13.71 -10.89 11.84
N ILE A 729 13.41 -11.61 10.75
CA ILE A 729 12.83 -12.96 10.80
C ILE A 729 13.33 -13.84 9.65
N ASN A 730 14.16 -14.83 10.00
CA ASN A 730 14.52 -16.08 9.28
C ASN A 730 15.15 -16.09 7.89
N ALA A 731 16.44 -16.49 7.91
CA ALA A 731 17.22 -17.32 6.97
C ALA A 731 17.19 -17.04 5.45
N GLY A 732 18.24 -16.43 4.94
CA GLY A 732 18.85 -16.84 3.65
C GLY A 732 18.70 -15.95 2.44
N VAL A 733 17.75 -15.02 2.39
CA VAL A 733 17.65 -14.00 1.31
C VAL A 733 17.39 -12.65 1.95
N TYR A 734 18.25 -11.68 1.71
CA TYR A 734 18.23 -10.36 2.35
C TYR A 734 17.79 -9.30 1.33
N ASP A 735 17.12 -8.24 1.80
CA ASP A 735 16.97 -7.03 1.01
C ASP A 735 18.37 -6.42 0.80
N GLN A 736 18.64 -5.87 -0.36
CA GLN A 736 19.95 -5.34 -0.72
C GLN A 736 19.89 -3.83 -0.92
N VAL A 737 20.92 -3.14 -0.43
CA VAL A 737 21.19 -1.75 -0.82
C VAL A 737 22.41 -1.74 -1.70
N ILE A 738 22.29 -1.11 -2.86
CA ILE A 738 23.37 -0.91 -3.83
C ILE A 738 23.67 0.58 -3.88
N LEU A 739 24.95 0.88 -3.69
CA LEU A 739 25.53 2.21 -3.87
C LEU A 739 26.29 2.23 -5.18
N LEU A 740 26.08 3.25 -5.98
CA LEU A 740 26.85 3.52 -7.20
C LEU A 740 27.60 4.83 -7.06
N GLU A 741 28.84 4.83 -7.47
CA GLU A 741 29.69 6.01 -7.54
C GLU A 741 30.25 6.13 -8.96
N ASP A 742 30.03 7.28 -9.59
CA ASP A 742 30.68 7.63 -10.85
C ASP A 742 32.10 8.14 -10.58
N VAL A 743 33.08 7.33 -10.93
CA VAL A 743 34.51 7.63 -10.74
C VAL A 743 35.18 8.04 -12.05
N THR A 744 34.40 8.40 -13.06
CA THR A 744 34.90 8.75 -14.39
C THR A 744 35.88 9.91 -14.37
N GLU A 745 35.52 11.01 -13.70
CA GLU A 745 36.39 12.19 -13.58
C GLU A 745 37.69 11.85 -12.83
N THR A 746 37.59 11.12 -11.74
CA THR A 746 38.76 10.67 -10.96
C THR A 746 39.68 9.79 -11.79
N GLN A 747 39.11 8.86 -12.58
CA GLN A 747 39.88 7.97 -13.44
C GLN A 747 40.57 8.73 -14.58
N LEU A 748 39.89 9.71 -15.18
CA LEU A 748 40.47 10.57 -16.20
C LEU A 748 41.59 11.44 -15.65
N LEU A 749 41.42 12.03 -14.48
CA LEU A 749 42.43 12.84 -13.78
C LEU A 749 43.66 12.00 -13.39
N GLU A 750 43.47 10.77 -12.90
CA GLU A 750 44.54 9.85 -12.62
C GLU A 750 45.35 9.53 -13.90
N GLN A 751 44.69 9.28 -15.03
CA GLN A 751 45.33 9.06 -16.31
C GLN A 751 46.10 10.30 -16.78
N GLU A 752 45.54 11.47 -16.65
CA GLU A 752 46.18 12.75 -17.00
C GLU A 752 47.40 13.01 -16.11
N LEU A 753 47.31 12.70 -14.81
CA LEU A 753 48.40 12.85 -13.85
C LEU A 753 49.54 11.92 -14.19
N VAL A 754 49.29 10.65 -14.46
CA VAL A 754 50.31 9.70 -14.91
C VAL A 754 50.96 10.13 -16.25
N HIS A 755 50.18 10.67 -17.18
CA HIS A 755 50.69 11.21 -18.42
C HIS A 755 51.57 12.45 -18.17
N SER A 756 51.15 13.35 -17.29
CA SER A 756 51.92 14.57 -16.90
C SER A 756 53.21 14.24 -16.19
N GLU A 757 53.22 13.27 -15.28
CA GLU A 757 54.41 12.78 -14.59
C GLU A 757 55.43 12.16 -15.60
N ARG A 758 54.95 11.41 -16.56
CA ARG A 758 55.80 10.90 -17.65
C ARG A 758 56.37 12.00 -18.49
N LEU A 759 55.64 13.02 -18.87
CA LEU A 759 56.14 14.16 -19.62
C LEU A 759 57.19 14.96 -18.81
N ALA A 760 56.95 15.11 -17.52
CA ALA A 760 57.89 15.76 -16.61
C ALA A 760 59.23 14.93 -16.47
N SER A 761 59.11 13.61 -16.45
CA SER A 761 60.29 12.70 -16.48
C SER A 761 61.07 12.77 -17.78
N VAL A 762 60.39 12.71 -18.90
CA VAL A 762 61.03 12.90 -20.25
C VAL A 762 61.65 14.30 -20.35
N GLY A 763 61.05 15.35 -19.82
CA GLY A 763 61.59 16.71 -19.78
C GLY A 763 62.91 16.81 -18.99
N ARG A 764 63.03 16.12 -17.83
CA ARG A 764 64.29 16.02 -17.06
C ARG A 764 65.34 15.20 -17.78
N LEU A 765 64.95 14.17 -18.46
CA LEU A 765 65.87 13.28 -19.24
C LEU A 765 66.37 14.00 -20.49
N ALA A 766 65.61 14.90 -21.12
CA ALA A 766 65.98 15.59 -22.36
C ALA A 766 67.28 16.40 -22.22
N ALA A 767 67.56 16.95 -21.06
CA ALA A 767 68.80 17.68 -20.82
C ALA A 767 70.02 16.77 -20.79
N GLY A 768 69.91 15.61 -20.15
CA GLY A 768 70.96 14.58 -20.13
C GLY A 768 71.23 14.00 -21.52
N VAL A 769 70.17 13.69 -22.26
CA VAL A 769 70.27 13.18 -23.63
C VAL A 769 70.90 14.18 -24.59
N ALA A 770 70.54 15.46 -24.51
CA ALA A 770 71.11 16.49 -25.35
C ALA A 770 72.63 16.63 -25.08
N HIS A 771 73.03 16.44 -23.84
CA HIS A 771 74.48 16.48 -23.51
C HIS A 771 75.22 15.25 -23.99
N GLU A 772 74.62 14.02 -23.87
CA GLU A 772 75.24 12.80 -24.29
C GLU A 772 75.25 12.59 -25.83
N ILE A 773 74.30 13.14 -26.59
CA ILE A 773 74.29 13.20 -28.05
C ILE A 773 75.25 14.27 -28.54
N GLY A 774 75.32 15.43 -27.86
CA GLY A 774 76.18 16.52 -28.21
C GLY A 774 77.69 16.20 -28.18
N ASN A 775 78.08 15.38 -27.17
CA ASN A 775 79.48 14.97 -27.06
C ASN A 775 80.04 14.18 -28.26
N PRO A 776 79.40 13.06 -28.65
CA PRO A 776 79.90 12.31 -29.83
C PRO A 776 79.74 13.07 -31.15
N ILE A 777 78.71 13.92 -31.31
CA ILE A 777 78.56 14.79 -32.50
C ILE A 777 79.73 15.80 -32.55
N THR A 778 80.14 16.38 -31.42
CA THR A 778 81.27 17.27 -31.33
C THR A 778 82.59 16.49 -31.69
N GLY A 779 82.72 15.25 -31.17
CA GLY A 779 83.79 14.36 -31.52
C GLY A 779 83.84 14.08 -33.00
N ILE A 780 82.73 13.72 -33.64
CA ILE A 780 82.65 13.49 -35.11
C ILE A 780 83.05 14.76 -35.86
N ALA A 781 82.59 15.92 -35.44
CA ALA A 781 82.93 17.20 -36.08
C ALA A 781 84.46 17.50 -36.03
N CYS A 782 85.06 17.28 -34.85
CA CYS A 782 86.49 17.44 -34.66
C CYS A 782 87.34 16.41 -35.52
N LEU A 783 86.93 15.15 -35.52
CA LEU A 783 87.59 14.13 -36.29
C LEU A 783 87.44 14.39 -37.81
N ALA A 784 86.27 14.80 -38.26
CA ALA A 784 86.03 15.19 -39.64
C ALA A 784 86.81 16.41 -40.10
N GLN A 785 87.05 17.34 -39.12
CA GLN A 785 87.97 18.50 -39.42
C GLN A 785 89.45 18.07 -39.50
N ASN A 786 89.90 17.15 -38.66
CA ASN A 786 91.25 16.60 -38.71
C ASN A 786 91.60 15.89 -40.06
N LEU A 787 90.64 15.15 -40.61
CA LEU A 787 90.76 14.51 -41.94
C LEU A 787 91.22 15.49 -43.05
N ARG A 788 91.02 16.77 -42.91
CA ARG A 788 91.57 17.79 -43.85
C ARG A 788 93.03 18.03 -43.75
N TYR A 789 93.70 17.69 -42.61
CA TYR A 789 95.11 17.86 -42.35
C TYR A 789 95.87 16.55 -42.50
N GLU A 790 95.21 15.45 -42.56
CA GLU A 790 95.73 14.10 -42.63
C GLU A 790 95.85 13.54 -44.09
N SER A 791 95.68 14.40 -45.11
CA SER A 791 95.50 14.04 -46.51
C SER A 791 96.67 13.24 -47.18
N ASP A 792 97.85 13.18 -46.53
CA ASP A 792 99.07 12.55 -47.06
C ASP A 792 99.33 11.14 -46.42
N ASN A 793 98.55 10.72 -45.46
CA ASN A 793 98.74 9.44 -44.76
C ASN A 793 97.50 8.53 -44.84
N PRO A 794 97.39 7.53 -45.73
CA PRO A 794 96.19 6.68 -45.90
C PRO A 794 95.79 5.87 -44.62
N GLU A 795 96.76 5.52 -43.75
CA GLU A 795 96.48 4.74 -42.56
C GLU A 795 95.76 5.62 -41.49
N GLU A 796 96.19 6.86 -41.27
CA GLU A 796 95.54 7.82 -40.36
C GLU A 796 94.15 8.22 -40.82
N ILE A 797 93.88 8.31 -42.08
CA ILE A 797 92.55 8.57 -42.70
C ILE A 797 91.57 7.45 -42.40
N LEU A 798 92.03 6.19 -42.49
CA LEU A 798 91.23 5.03 -42.18
C LEU A 798 90.95 4.94 -40.71
N GLU A 799 91.94 5.24 -39.80
CA GLU A 799 91.75 5.21 -38.38
C GLU A 799 90.78 6.32 -37.96
N THR A 800 90.89 7.51 -38.49
CA THR A 800 89.97 8.64 -38.22
C THR A 800 88.55 8.36 -38.72
N ALA A 801 88.36 7.71 -39.89
CA ALA A 801 87.06 7.31 -40.40
C ALA A 801 86.41 6.25 -39.53
N ASP A 802 87.19 5.22 -39.04
CA ASP A 802 86.66 4.23 -38.07
C ASP A 802 86.24 4.85 -36.76
N GLN A 803 87.00 5.87 -36.27
CA GLN A 803 86.61 6.60 -35.08
C GLN A 803 85.29 7.38 -35.30
N ILE A 804 85.04 8.01 -36.46
CA ILE A 804 83.79 8.68 -36.83
C ILE A 804 82.64 7.69 -36.87
N LEU A 805 82.83 6.53 -37.47
CA LEU A 805 81.87 5.44 -37.56
C LEU A 805 81.51 4.95 -36.14
N SER A 806 82.49 4.78 -35.26
CA SER A 806 82.26 4.40 -33.86
C SER A 806 81.42 5.43 -33.08
N GLN A 807 81.66 6.72 -33.26
CA GLN A 807 80.88 7.77 -32.62
C GLN A 807 79.45 7.82 -33.22
N THR A 808 79.27 7.57 -34.50
CA THR A 808 77.95 7.57 -35.15
C THR A 808 77.13 6.36 -34.64
N ASP A 809 77.71 5.20 -34.48
CA ASP A 809 77.08 4.01 -33.89
C ASP A 809 76.68 4.27 -32.44
N ARG A 810 77.49 5.04 -31.69
CA ARG A 810 77.11 5.47 -30.31
C ARG A 810 75.90 6.35 -30.28
N VAL A 811 75.78 7.38 -31.16
CA VAL A 811 74.61 8.24 -31.28
C VAL A 811 73.35 7.41 -31.60
N SER A 812 73.49 6.49 -32.57
CA SER A 812 72.40 5.60 -32.99
C SER A 812 71.87 4.77 -31.83
N ARG A 813 72.77 4.19 -31.00
CA ARG A 813 72.39 3.42 -29.83
C ARG A 813 71.66 4.26 -28.75
N ILE A 814 72.13 5.50 -28.48
CA ILE A 814 71.47 6.43 -27.56
C ILE A 814 70.04 6.75 -28.03
N VAL A 815 69.88 7.10 -29.32
CA VAL A 815 68.57 7.43 -29.90
C VAL A 815 67.59 6.23 -29.84
N GLN A 816 68.05 5.06 -30.21
CA GLN A 816 67.25 3.83 -30.16
C GLN A 816 66.78 3.49 -28.74
N SER A 817 67.67 3.62 -27.74
CA SER A 817 67.33 3.39 -26.34
C SER A 817 66.27 4.40 -25.83
N LEU A 818 66.36 5.66 -26.23
CA LEU A 818 65.42 6.70 -25.90
C LEU A 818 64.06 6.50 -26.52
N VAL A 819 64.03 6.13 -27.81
CA VAL A 819 62.78 5.79 -28.54
C VAL A 819 62.13 4.57 -27.90
N GLY A 820 62.88 3.55 -27.51
CA GLY A 820 62.40 2.39 -26.79
C GLY A 820 61.75 2.75 -25.45
N PHE A 821 62.37 3.64 -24.67
CA PHE A 821 61.84 4.15 -23.39
C PHE A 821 60.56 4.97 -23.55
N SER A 822 60.42 5.74 -24.62
CA SER A 822 59.23 6.59 -24.90
C SER A 822 58.02 5.78 -25.33
N HIS A 823 58.18 4.58 -25.90
CA HIS A 823 57.10 3.73 -26.41
C HIS A 823 56.58 2.71 -25.39
N THR A 824 57.17 2.62 -24.22
CA THR A 824 56.84 1.66 -23.18
C THR A 824 55.56 2.14 -22.41
N GLY A 825 54.37 2.15 -22.93
CA GLY A 825 53.24 2.61 -22.19
C GLY A 825 51.88 2.65 -22.86
N HIS A 826 51.72 2.05 -24.00
CA HIS A 826 50.47 2.18 -24.75
C HIS A 826 49.64 0.90 -24.84
N ASN A 827 49.98 -0.18 -24.15
CA ASN A 827 49.18 -1.40 -24.18
C ASN A 827 49.07 -2.06 -22.80
N LYS A 828 48.22 -1.54 -21.91
CA LYS A 828 47.76 -2.29 -20.72
C LYS A 828 46.73 -3.38 -21.06
N ASN A 829 46.29 -3.49 -22.29
CA ASN A 829 45.26 -4.44 -22.75
C ASN A 829 45.76 -5.36 -23.89
N SER A 830 47.08 -5.58 -24.06
CA SER A 830 47.53 -6.70 -24.89
C SER A 830 47.42 -7.97 -24.07
N ASP A 831 46.64 -8.92 -24.52
CA ASP A 831 46.62 -10.30 -24.04
C ASP A 831 48.05 -10.80 -24.09
N PHE A 832 48.77 -10.96 -22.95
CA PHE A 832 50.08 -11.55 -22.88
C PHE A 832 49.98 -12.99 -23.38
N GLU A 833 50.80 -13.33 -24.37
CA GLU A 833 50.85 -14.70 -24.85
C GLU A 833 51.67 -15.57 -23.90
N PRO A 834 51.42 -16.89 -23.81
CA PRO A 834 52.24 -17.79 -23.07
C PRO A 834 53.64 -17.91 -23.74
N VAL A 835 54.67 -17.41 -23.04
CA VAL A 835 56.08 -17.38 -23.49
C VAL A 835 56.92 -18.32 -22.66
N VAL A 836 57.75 -19.15 -23.33
CA VAL A 836 58.72 -20.03 -22.69
C VAL A 836 60.00 -19.23 -22.46
N LEU A 837 60.33 -18.94 -21.21
CA LEU A 837 61.49 -18.13 -20.82
C LEU A 837 62.81 -18.75 -21.30
N ARG A 838 62.95 -20.06 -21.35
CA ARG A 838 64.10 -20.77 -21.85
C ARG A 838 64.44 -20.43 -23.30
N ASP A 839 63.40 -20.30 -24.12
CA ASP A 839 63.55 -20.00 -25.55
C ASP A 839 64.02 -18.55 -25.79
N CYS A 840 63.47 -17.61 -25.04
CA CYS A 840 63.87 -16.21 -25.02
C CYS A 840 65.35 -16.06 -24.56
N ALA A 841 65.72 -16.81 -23.52
CA ALA A 841 67.13 -16.80 -23.07
C ALA A 841 68.07 -17.40 -24.08
N ASN A 842 67.67 -18.49 -24.72
CA ASN A 842 68.51 -19.11 -25.82
C ASN A 842 68.70 -18.16 -27.00
N GLU A 843 67.63 -17.46 -27.40
CA GLU A 843 67.73 -16.49 -28.49
C GLU A 843 68.63 -15.32 -28.15
N ALA A 844 68.53 -14.79 -26.91
CA ALA A 844 69.42 -13.75 -26.42
C ALA A 844 70.89 -14.22 -26.39
N ILE A 845 71.15 -15.44 -25.94
CA ILE A 845 72.47 -16.04 -25.92
C ILE A 845 73.01 -16.16 -27.39
N GLN A 846 72.15 -16.61 -28.28
CA GLN A 846 72.55 -16.75 -29.70
C GLN A 846 72.95 -15.41 -30.32
N LEU A 847 72.13 -14.36 -30.08
CA LEU A 847 72.41 -12.99 -30.54
C LEU A 847 73.72 -12.44 -30.02
N LEU A 848 74.03 -12.65 -28.75
CA LEU A 848 75.22 -12.20 -28.09
C LEU A 848 76.43 -12.98 -28.55
N SER A 849 76.30 -14.23 -28.94
CA SER A 849 77.39 -15.12 -29.45
C SER A 849 77.84 -14.77 -30.89
N LEU A 850 77.10 -14.01 -31.66
CA LEU A 850 77.45 -13.55 -32.98
C LEU A 850 78.42 -12.34 -32.96
N GLN A 851 78.62 -11.70 -31.78
CA GLN A 851 79.57 -10.59 -31.63
C GLN A 851 80.98 -11.11 -31.36
N LYS A 852 81.84 -11.13 -32.39
CA LYS A 852 83.21 -11.77 -32.37
C LYS A 852 84.31 -11.01 -31.60
N ASP A 853 84.06 -9.76 -31.20
CA ASP A 853 85.13 -8.91 -30.69
C ASP A 853 85.04 -8.61 -29.15
N LYS A 854 84.30 -9.41 -28.42
CA LYS A 854 84.17 -9.22 -26.94
C LYS A 854 84.57 -10.47 -26.15
N HIS A 855 84.86 -10.32 -24.82
CA HIS A 855 85.28 -11.36 -23.93
C HIS A 855 84.48 -12.67 -24.11
N GLN A 856 85.21 -13.81 -24.28
CA GLN A 856 84.62 -15.13 -24.45
C GLN A 856 84.17 -15.60 -23.02
N VAL A 857 82.95 -15.67 -22.79
CA VAL A 857 82.32 -16.25 -21.59
C VAL A 857 81.46 -17.45 -21.97
N LEU A 858 81.28 -18.38 -20.99
CA LEU A 858 80.44 -19.56 -21.19
C LEU A 858 79.03 -19.28 -20.56
N PHE A 859 78.03 -19.16 -21.44
CA PHE A 859 76.67 -19.08 -21.03
C PHE A 859 76.11 -20.50 -20.73
N VAL A 860 75.55 -20.65 -19.50
CA VAL A 860 74.93 -21.92 -19.07
C VAL A 860 73.43 -21.64 -18.80
N ASN A 861 72.55 -22.10 -19.71
CA ASN A 861 71.12 -21.91 -19.55
C ASN A 861 70.44 -23.12 -18.90
N ASN A 862 70.19 -23.04 -17.59
CA ASN A 862 69.50 -24.04 -16.79
C ASN A 862 68.01 -23.65 -16.50
N ILE A 863 67.44 -22.72 -17.28
CA ILE A 863 66.02 -22.41 -17.17
C ILE A 863 65.22 -23.65 -17.57
N ALA A 864 64.21 -24.01 -16.77
CA ALA A 864 63.34 -25.15 -17.02
C ALA A 864 62.52 -24.97 -18.31
N SER A 865 62.31 -26.04 -19.07
CA SER A 865 61.55 -25.98 -20.34
C SER A 865 60.03 -25.70 -20.11
N ASN A 866 59.55 -25.89 -18.87
CA ASN A 866 58.18 -25.63 -18.44
C ASN A 866 58.00 -24.25 -17.82
N ALA A 867 59.03 -23.41 -17.76
CA ALA A 867 58.95 -22.04 -17.26
C ALA A 867 58.22 -21.15 -18.28
N ILE A 868 56.85 -21.14 -18.18
CA ILE A 868 55.95 -20.39 -19.06
C ILE A 868 55.32 -19.23 -18.29
N VAL A 869 55.44 -18.03 -18.82
CA VAL A 869 54.87 -16.81 -18.25
C VAL A 869 53.99 -16.13 -19.31
N GLY A 870 52.96 -15.42 -18.88
CA GLY A 870 52.18 -14.51 -19.77
C GLY A 870 53.05 -13.26 -20.01
N ALA A 871 53.61 -13.11 -21.22
CA ALA A 871 54.54 -12.03 -21.50
C ALA A 871 54.61 -11.67 -22.99
N ASP A 872 55.26 -10.52 -23.25
CA ASP A 872 55.69 -10.18 -24.63
C ASP A 872 57.08 -10.79 -24.89
N ALA A 873 57.17 -11.74 -25.84
CA ALA A 873 58.37 -12.46 -26.14
C ALA A 873 59.57 -11.57 -26.53
N GLN A 874 59.34 -10.50 -27.33
CA GLN A 874 60.37 -9.57 -27.75
C GLN A 874 60.93 -8.75 -26.56
N ARG A 875 60.04 -8.33 -25.68
CA ARG A 875 60.43 -7.59 -24.47
C ARG A 875 61.20 -8.48 -23.52
N MET A 876 60.79 -9.75 -23.37
CA MET A 876 61.55 -10.74 -22.56
C MET A 876 62.91 -11.01 -23.13
N ILE A 877 63.06 -11.16 -24.45
CA ILE A 877 64.38 -11.29 -25.10
C ILE A 877 65.25 -10.06 -24.81
N GLN A 878 64.67 -8.85 -24.82
CA GLN A 878 65.38 -7.61 -24.50
C GLN A 878 65.86 -7.58 -23.05
N VAL A 879 65.03 -8.10 -22.09
CA VAL A 879 65.44 -8.27 -20.68
C VAL A 879 66.68 -9.18 -20.61
N PHE A 880 66.65 -10.34 -21.29
CA PHE A 880 67.77 -11.24 -21.28
C PHE A 880 69.03 -10.66 -21.97
N ILE A 881 68.90 -9.97 -23.12
CA ILE A 881 70.02 -9.30 -23.79
C ILE A 881 70.72 -8.32 -22.87
N ASN A 882 69.91 -7.44 -22.17
CA ASN A 882 70.46 -6.42 -21.27
C ASN A 882 71.19 -7.05 -20.07
N LEU A 883 70.59 -8.06 -19.41
CA LEU A 883 71.18 -8.73 -18.28
C LEU A 883 72.41 -9.50 -18.66
N LEU A 884 72.33 -10.30 -19.73
CA LEU A 884 73.46 -11.14 -20.21
C LEU A 884 74.61 -10.31 -20.75
N SER A 885 74.32 -9.20 -21.46
CA SER A 885 75.36 -8.29 -21.96
C SER A 885 76.07 -7.63 -20.75
N ASN A 886 75.36 -7.17 -19.73
CA ASN A 886 75.95 -6.60 -18.51
C ASN A 886 76.80 -7.61 -17.76
N ALA A 887 76.27 -8.85 -17.62
CA ALA A 887 76.95 -9.96 -17.01
C ALA A 887 78.27 -10.31 -17.77
N ARG A 888 78.26 -10.35 -19.09
CA ARG A 888 79.44 -10.60 -19.96
C ARG A 888 80.48 -9.50 -19.79
N ASP A 889 80.06 -8.28 -19.84
CA ASP A 889 81.01 -7.11 -19.81
C ASP A 889 81.65 -6.98 -18.40
N ALA A 890 81.02 -7.46 -17.34
CA ALA A 890 81.61 -7.48 -15.99
C ALA A 890 82.43 -8.69 -15.65
N SER A 891 82.35 -9.76 -16.38
CA SER A 891 82.97 -11.05 -16.10
C SER A 891 84.33 -11.18 -16.66
N PRO A 892 85.28 -11.87 -16.00
CA PRO A 892 86.60 -12.23 -16.58
C PRO A 892 86.49 -13.18 -17.78
N GLU A 893 87.49 -13.23 -18.65
CA GLU A 893 87.57 -14.16 -19.77
C GLU A 893 87.45 -15.60 -19.29
N HIS A 894 86.66 -16.39 -20.03
CA HIS A 894 86.45 -17.83 -19.74
C HIS A 894 85.65 -18.11 -18.50
N SER A 895 85.02 -17.11 -17.87
CA SER A 895 84.07 -17.27 -16.75
C SER A 895 82.68 -17.79 -17.18
N LYS A 896 81.88 -18.22 -16.23
CA LYS A 896 80.56 -18.76 -16.49
C LYS A 896 79.54 -17.74 -16.09
N ILE A 897 78.47 -17.58 -16.94
CA ILE A 897 77.23 -16.86 -16.59
C ILE A 897 76.13 -17.91 -16.54
N VAL A 898 75.47 -18.04 -15.44
CA VAL A 898 74.50 -19.10 -15.16
C VAL A 898 73.11 -18.50 -15.07
N LEU A 899 72.18 -19.03 -15.90
CA LEU A 899 70.73 -18.75 -15.79
C LEU A 899 70.08 -19.95 -15.13
N GLU A 900 69.26 -19.72 -14.09
CA GLU A 900 68.51 -20.73 -13.39
C GLU A 900 67.06 -20.30 -13.22
N SER A 901 66.13 -21.25 -13.11
CA SER A 901 64.75 -20.98 -12.79
C SER A 901 64.27 -21.90 -11.68
N THR A 902 63.37 -21.35 -10.83
CA THR A 902 62.60 -22.07 -9.81
C THR A 902 61.14 -21.68 -9.96
N GLU A 903 60.23 -22.59 -9.61
CA GLU A 903 58.81 -22.38 -9.63
C GLU A 903 58.25 -22.27 -8.20
N ASP A 904 57.34 -21.33 -7.97
CA ASP A 904 56.53 -21.21 -6.78
C ASP A 904 55.05 -21.39 -7.20
N GLU A 905 54.11 -21.54 -6.25
CA GLU A 905 52.72 -21.83 -6.49
C GLU A 905 52.04 -20.78 -7.40
N TYR A 906 52.48 -19.52 -7.32
CA TYR A 906 51.88 -18.39 -8.06
C TYR A 906 52.86 -17.65 -8.99
N SER A 907 54.14 -18.06 -9.06
CA SER A 907 55.14 -17.31 -9.78
C SER A 907 56.26 -18.17 -10.29
N ILE A 908 56.89 -17.72 -11.37
CA ILE A 908 58.14 -18.24 -11.92
C ILE A 908 59.26 -17.27 -11.57
N ILE A 909 60.31 -17.80 -10.95
CA ILE A 909 61.47 -17.03 -10.53
C ILE A 909 62.62 -17.48 -11.41
N PHE A 910 63.29 -16.54 -12.12
CA PHE A 910 64.54 -16.84 -12.78
C PHE A 910 65.67 -15.91 -12.36
N SER A 911 66.88 -16.37 -12.42
CA SER A 911 68.06 -15.59 -12.04
C SER A 911 69.15 -15.66 -13.09
N VAL A 912 69.90 -14.57 -13.21
CA VAL A 912 71.12 -14.45 -13.99
C VAL A 912 72.26 -14.17 -13.02
N THR A 913 73.26 -15.06 -12.96
CA THR A 913 74.42 -14.96 -12.07
C THR A 913 75.71 -14.85 -12.87
N ASP A 914 76.53 -13.87 -12.58
CA ASP A 914 77.87 -13.66 -13.16
C ASP A 914 78.98 -13.92 -12.19
N GLU A 915 80.25 -14.05 -12.65
CA GLU A 915 81.44 -14.19 -11.86
C GLU A 915 82.34 -12.91 -11.85
N GLY A 916 81.69 -11.75 -12.09
CA GLY A 916 82.36 -10.46 -12.12
C GLY A 916 82.81 -9.93 -10.74
N PRO A 917 83.23 -8.65 -10.63
CA PRO A 917 83.69 -8.07 -9.37
C PRO A 917 82.49 -7.77 -8.40
N GLY A 918 81.20 -8.00 -8.85
CA GLY A 918 79.99 -7.58 -8.15
C GLY A 918 79.71 -6.11 -8.25
N ILE A 919 78.71 -5.65 -7.51
CA ILE A 919 78.16 -4.27 -7.47
C ILE A 919 78.47 -3.70 -6.06
N ALA A 920 79.13 -2.53 -5.99
CA ALA A 920 79.37 -1.89 -4.73
C ALA A 920 78.09 -1.50 -4.01
N PRO A 921 78.01 -1.67 -2.65
CA PRO A 921 76.80 -1.45 -1.90
C PRO A 921 76.20 -0.02 -2.09
N GLU A 922 77.05 0.96 -2.35
CA GLU A 922 76.67 2.35 -2.59
C GLU A 922 75.95 2.61 -3.96
N HIS A 923 76.05 1.67 -4.86
CA HIS A 923 75.49 1.72 -6.20
C HIS A 923 74.25 0.87 -6.36
N ILE A 924 73.93 -0.04 -5.48
CA ILE A 924 72.81 -0.97 -5.61
C ILE A 924 71.44 -0.24 -5.80
N ASP A 925 71.20 0.86 -5.09
CA ASP A 925 69.98 1.63 -5.21
C ASP A 925 69.95 2.51 -6.47
N GLN A 926 71.09 2.83 -7.06
CA GLN A 926 71.23 3.73 -8.21
C GLN A 926 71.30 3.04 -9.57
N ILE A 927 71.58 1.75 -9.63
CA ILE A 927 71.80 1.03 -10.91
C ILE A 927 70.54 0.94 -11.79
N PHE A 928 69.36 1.21 -11.26
CA PHE A 928 68.13 1.28 -12.00
C PHE A 928 67.77 2.72 -12.43
N GLU A 929 68.54 3.71 -11.96
CA GLU A 929 68.36 5.07 -12.41
C GLU A 929 68.82 5.20 -13.86
N PRO A 930 68.03 5.81 -14.74
CA PRO A 930 68.43 6.04 -16.12
C PRO A 930 69.74 6.83 -16.19
N PHE A 931 70.64 6.38 -17.07
CA PHE A 931 71.99 6.95 -17.33
C PHE A 931 73.02 6.68 -16.24
N PHE A 932 72.70 5.98 -15.18
CA PHE A 932 73.70 5.55 -14.21
C PHE A 932 74.60 4.46 -14.80
N THR A 933 75.89 4.67 -14.81
CA THR A 933 76.90 3.69 -15.26
C THR A 933 78.18 3.84 -14.49
N THR A 934 78.81 2.72 -14.15
CA THR A 934 80.18 2.66 -13.57
C THR A 934 81.25 2.33 -14.59
N LYS A 935 80.85 2.18 -15.94
CA LYS A 935 81.78 1.96 -17.07
C LYS A 935 82.41 3.29 -17.53
N ASP A 936 83.57 3.19 -18.13
CA ASP A 936 84.25 4.38 -18.65
C ASP A 936 83.40 5.15 -19.63
N PRO A 937 83.59 6.50 -19.71
CA PRO A 937 82.84 7.33 -20.62
C PRO A 937 82.87 6.86 -22.03
N GLY A 938 81.74 6.30 -22.57
CA GLY A 938 81.69 5.78 -23.94
C GLY A 938 81.33 4.29 -23.98
N GLU A 939 81.54 3.51 -22.97
CA GLU A 939 81.36 2.09 -22.94
C GLU A 939 80.00 1.64 -22.35
N GLY A 940 79.28 2.49 -21.64
CA GLY A 940 77.98 2.23 -21.07
C GLY A 940 76.94 3.35 -21.31
N THR A 941 75.72 3.03 -21.69
CA THR A 941 74.61 4.00 -21.86
C THR A 941 73.82 4.27 -20.56
N GLY A 942 74.03 3.45 -19.53
CA GLY A 942 73.26 3.52 -18.31
C GLY A 942 71.72 3.30 -18.40
N LEU A 943 71.22 2.90 -19.62
CA LEU A 943 69.79 2.70 -19.85
C LEU A 943 69.36 1.25 -19.79
N GLY A 944 70.26 0.29 -19.82
CA GLY A 944 69.95 -1.14 -19.93
C GLY A 944 69.17 -1.70 -18.73
N LEU A 945 69.64 -1.40 -17.50
CA LEU A 945 68.98 -1.90 -16.27
C LEU A 945 67.73 -1.15 -15.94
N ALA A 946 67.63 0.15 -16.22
CA ALA A 946 66.43 0.93 -16.14
C ALA A 946 65.30 0.34 -17.04
N MET A 947 65.69 -0.07 -18.28
CA MET A 947 64.78 -0.72 -19.21
C MET A 947 64.31 -2.11 -18.68
N VAL A 948 65.20 -2.89 -18.13
CA VAL A 948 64.86 -4.18 -17.47
C VAL A 948 63.83 -3.98 -16.41
N TYR A 949 64.06 -3.01 -15.51
CA TYR A 949 63.15 -2.69 -14.42
C TYR A 949 61.76 -2.32 -14.96
N SER A 950 61.70 -1.41 -15.94
CA SER A 950 60.42 -0.99 -16.55
C SER A 950 59.68 -2.14 -17.22
N ILE A 951 60.38 -3.01 -17.94
CA ILE A 951 59.75 -4.17 -18.61
C ILE A 951 59.19 -5.15 -17.59
N ILE A 952 59.91 -5.44 -16.53
CA ILE A 952 59.49 -6.37 -15.50
C ILE A 952 58.30 -5.81 -14.71
N ASP A 953 58.26 -4.51 -14.37
CA ASP A 953 57.16 -3.84 -13.71
C ASP A 953 55.90 -3.85 -14.59
N ASP A 954 56.01 -3.57 -15.89
CA ASP A 954 54.90 -3.66 -16.85
C ASP A 954 54.25 -5.07 -16.93
N HIS A 955 55.05 -6.13 -16.64
CA HIS A 955 54.61 -7.52 -16.56
C HIS A 955 54.15 -7.94 -15.14
N GLY A 956 54.01 -6.99 -14.19
CA GLY A 956 53.58 -7.26 -12.82
C GLY A 956 54.60 -8.09 -12.02
N GLY A 957 55.89 -8.06 -12.45
CA GLY A 957 56.96 -8.79 -11.83
C GLY A 957 57.74 -7.98 -10.79
N TYR A 958 58.69 -8.65 -10.15
CA TYR A 958 59.58 -8.06 -9.16
C TYR A 958 61.01 -8.41 -9.48
N LEU A 959 61.94 -7.46 -9.35
CA LEU A 959 63.36 -7.63 -9.60
C LEU A 959 64.15 -7.41 -8.32
N ASP A 960 65.02 -8.36 -7.98
CA ASP A 960 65.87 -8.30 -6.80
C ASP A 960 67.35 -8.59 -7.19
N ILE A 961 68.28 -8.07 -6.41
CA ILE A 961 69.74 -8.18 -6.64
C ILE A 961 70.48 -8.61 -5.38
N VAL A 962 71.37 -9.59 -5.59
CA VAL A 962 72.29 -10.04 -4.57
C VAL A 962 73.72 -9.86 -5.08
N SER A 963 74.44 -9.00 -4.46
CA SER A 963 75.89 -8.80 -4.73
C SER A 963 76.68 -8.60 -3.40
N PRO A 964 77.71 -9.39 -3.13
CA PRO A 964 78.28 -10.45 -3.97
C PRO A 964 77.40 -11.70 -4.03
N ALA A 965 77.30 -12.33 -5.19
CA ALA A 965 76.59 -13.58 -5.41
C ALA A 965 77.26 -14.79 -4.76
N ASP A 966 78.62 -14.81 -4.75
CA ASP A 966 79.41 -15.75 -4.03
C ASP A 966 80.00 -15.05 -2.78
N THR A 967 79.46 -15.38 -1.63
CA THR A 967 79.87 -14.80 -0.31
C THR A 967 81.20 -15.35 0.17
N ILE A 968 81.66 -16.50 -0.35
CA ILE A 968 82.96 -17.10 0.04
C ILE A 968 84.11 -16.40 -0.65
N HIS A 969 83.95 -16.11 -1.92
CA HIS A 969 85.01 -15.46 -2.73
C HIS A 969 84.81 -13.95 -2.94
N ASN A 970 83.71 -13.41 -2.38
CA ASN A 970 83.34 -11.99 -2.44
C ASN A 970 83.24 -11.44 -3.87
N ARG A 971 82.64 -12.17 -4.78
CA ARG A 971 82.51 -11.78 -6.21
C ARG A 971 81.18 -12.23 -6.82
N GLY A 972 80.88 -11.64 -8.00
CA GLY A 972 79.65 -11.91 -8.78
C GLY A 972 78.43 -11.08 -8.38
N ALA A 973 77.53 -10.90 -9.28
CA ALA A 973 76.14 -10.35 -9.07
C ALA A 973 75.08 -11.36 -9.53
N ARG A 974 74.00 -11.43 -8.77
CA ARG A 974 72.82 -12.23 -9.13
C ARG A 974 71.59 -11.31 -9.25
N PHE A 975 71.01 -11.26 -10.42
CA PHE A 975 69.73 -10.61 -10.66
C PHE A 975 68.65 -11.67 -10.65
N THR A 976 67.69 -11.52 -9.76
CA THR A 976 66.59 -12.44 -9.55
C THR A 976 65.28 -11.75 -10.00
N ILE A 977 64.52 -12.36 -10.89
CA ILE A 977 63.28 -11.82 -11.42
C ILE A 977 62.16 -12.79 -11.11
N LYS A 978 61.09 -12.25 -10.54
CA LYS A 978 59.87 -12.99 -10.22
C LYS A 978 58.74 -12.48 -11.09
N LEU A 979 58.16 -13.37 -11.89
CA LEU A 979 57.01 -13.06 -12.78
C LEU A 979 55.78 -13.87 -12.34
N PRO A 980 54.57 -13.32 -12.47
CA PRO A 980 53.36 -14.08 -12.17
C PRO A 980 53.21 -15.23 -13.17
N ARG A 981 52.76 -16.38 -12.65
CA ARG A 981 52.46 -17.57 -13.48
C ARG A 981 51.11 -17.35 -14.15
N GLN A 982 50.97 -17.75 -15.40
CA GLN A 982 49.70 -17.66 -16.13
C GLN A 982 48.71 -18.72 -15.65
#